data_6b3c8ea9da1f673b4d843f1ca77f0bb7
#
_entry.id   6b3c8ea9da1f673b4d843f1ca77f0bb7
#
_cell.length_a   1.000
_cell.length_b   1.000
_cell.length_c   1.000
_cell.angle_alpha   90.00
_cell.angle_beta   90.00
_cell.angle_gamma   90.00
#
_symmetry.space_group_name_H-M   'P 1'
#
loop_
_entity.id
_entity.type
_entity.pdbx_description
1 polymer ?
#
loop_
_entity_poly.entity_id
_entity_poly.type
_entity_poly.pdbx_seq_one_letter_code
_entity_poly.pdbx_strand_id
1 'polypeptide(L)'
;APNSSPTPSTPQLRSAGLSSPRTPKGWLREQLDLQLNGLNGRLPEISAYLSPATSGWAVPDSDGWEELPYWLRGFGDLGYVTGDARTLELTRAWIDRILATRQPDGFFGPSALRTALNGGPDFWPYMPVLDALRTWHEYSGDDRVVPALRGWLKYLDTQPAALFGRGWGSARCGDTIDTAYWLYNRTGDSWLLDLVHKIHANSADYTTTIPTWHNVNLAQGFREPAQYGVLAGGPAFRDATYRVYDTVMRRYGQFPGGGFAGDENARSGYHDPRQGFETCGIVEFMHSHQLLTRITGDAVWADRCEELALNMLPAALDPLQQGIHYATSANGIQLDNIPKSHGQFDNRFAMQAYMPGIHQYRCCPHNYGMGWPYYAEELWLASADGGLCASLYAESSVRAEVADGTTVTIAERTDYPFGETVAFTLSTPRTVRFPLYLRVPGWCQAPSVLVNGRPAQGRSSGGYLVLDRPWQHRDTVELRLPMRTTVRTWGANRDSVSVDHGPLTYSLQIEEAWTRFAGTADWPEYEVRPASPWNYALALDEKDPARSFTLERTRARAANPFTHTGTPVRMKAKARRVPAWQSDDQNVAAPLQQSPVRTTEPVEHITLIPSAAARLRITAFPTAGSGRRASEWADCTASFSGVDSPQALIINAAAEPTDSFDQSIPRFTWWDRTGTEEWVRYEYAEPVRTSGVSVYWYDDTGHGACRVPESWQLEYRSPAGAWQPVSGASAYGTATDTFNHVSHEPVTATALRLLVRLRPGVSGGVLAWRVRLS
;
A
#
# COMPACT_ATOMS: atom_id res chain seq x y z
N ALA A 1 -15.55 -6.07 28.45
CA ALA A 1 -14.90 -4.80 28.18
C ALA A 1 -14.25 -4.88 26.79
N PRO A 2 -14.38 -3.87 25.95
CA PRO A 2 -13.72 -3.87 24.66
C PRO A 2 -12.21 -3.95 24.82
N ASN A 3 -11.52 -4.38 23.78
CA ASN A 3 -10.06 -4.36 23.62
C ASN A 3 -9.54 -2.92 23.65
N SER A 4 -9.65 -2.32 24.77
CA SER A 4 -9.42 -0.91 24.89
C SER A 4 -8.26 -0.68 25.82
N SER A 5 -7.15 -0.27 25.23
CA SER A 5 -6.14 0.42 25.97
C SER A 5 -6.60 1.86 26.20
N PRO A 6 -6.57 2.36 27.40
CA PRO A 6 -6.84 3.77 27.62
C PRO A 6 -5.67 4.61 27.11
N THR A 7 -5.83 5.18 25.93
CA THR A 7 -5.10 6.39 25.58
C THR A 7 -5.94 7.58 26.06
N PRO A 8 -5.47 8.37 27.04
CA PRO A 8 -6.33 9.34 27.73
C PRO A 8 -6.90 10.48 26.89
N SER A 9 -6.51 10.61 25.62
CA SER A 9 -6.87 11.75 24.79
C SER A 9 -7.60 11.42 23.50
N THR A 10 -7.76 10.15 23.14
CA THR A 10 -8.45 9.74 21.90
C THR A 10 -9.55 8.75 22.19
N PRO A 11 -10.75 8.93 21.63
CA PRO A 11 -11.84 7.98 21.78
C PRO A 11 -11.41 6.66 21.14
N GLN A 12 -11.57 5.58 21.88
CA GLN A 12 -11.35 4.26 21.34
C GLN A 12 -12.53 3.85 20.49
N LEU A 13 -12.23 3.29 19.34
CA LEU A 13 -13.20 2.85 18.37
C LEU A 13 -13.18 1.31 18.30
N ARG A 14 -14.34 0.72 18.12
CA ARG A 14 -14.50 -0.71 17.89
C ARG A 14 -15.39 -0.92 16.69
N SER A 15 -15.34 -2.09 16.07
CA SER A 15 -16.35 -2.46 15.11
C SER A 15 -17.73 -2.27 15.73
N ALA A 16 -18.68 -1.72 14.96
CA ALA A 16 -20.06 -1.60 15.40
C ALA A 16 -20.75 -2.96 15.59
N GLY A 17 -20.02 -4.06 15.35
CA GLY A 17 -20.49 -5.45 15.43
C GLY A 17 -21.11 -5.93 14.12
N LEU A 18 -20.77 -7.14 13.68
CA LEU A 18 -21.35 -7.73 12.47
C LEU A 18 -22.82 -8.10 12.65
N SER A 19 -23.29 -8.23 13.90
CA SER A 19 -24.69 -8.37 14.26
C SER A 19 -25.50 -7.08 14.11
N SER A 20 -24.82 -5.93 13.96
CA SER A 20 -25.42 -4.65 13.64
C SER A 20 -25.32 -4.43 12.14
N PRO A 21 -26.38 -4.62 11.34
CA PRO A 21 -26.28 -4.61 9.90
C PRO A 21 -25.75 -3.27 9.40
N ARG A 22 -24.67 -3.33 8.63
CA ARG A 22 -24.22 -2.26 7.76
C ARG A 22 -24.65 -2.64 6.37
N THR A 23 -25.36 -1.74 5.72
CA THR A 23 -25.86 -1.99 4.37
C THR A 23 -25.18 -1.00 3.42
N PRO A 24 -24.08 -1.38 2.76
CA PRO A 24 -23.45 -0.55 1.74
C PRO A 24 -24.39 -0.41 0.53
N LYS A 25 -24.38 0.78 -0.06
CA LYS A 25 -25.15 1.16 -1.24
C LYS A 25 -24.24 1.88 -2.23
N GLY A 26 -24.82 2.35 -3.32
CA GLY A 26 -24.10 3.13 -4.33
C GLY A 26 -22.91 2.38 -4.89
N TRP A 27 -21.82 3.11 -5.16
CA TRP A 27 -20.63 2.55 -5.81
C TRP A 27 -19.98 1.41 -5.03
N LEU A 28 -20.02 1.45 -3.69
CA LEU A 28 -19.42 0.39 -2.88
C LEU A 28 -20.23 -0.91 -3.00
N ARG A 29 -21.54 -0.82 -3.00
CA ARG A 29 -22.39 -2.00 -3.25
C ARG A 29 -22.15 -2.57 -4.63
N GLU A 30 -21.97 -1.73 -5.63
CA GLU A 30 -21.62 -2.16 -6.99
C GLU A 30 -20.29 -2.89 -7.05
N GLN A 31 -19.25 -2.42 -6.32
CA GLN A 31 -17.97 -3.12 -6.19
C GLN A 31 -18.13 -4.49 -5.51
N LEU A 32 -18.94 -4.57 -4.46
CA LEU A 32 -19.23 -5.83 -3.77
C LEU A 32 -19.99 -6.80 -4.67
N ASP A 33 -20.96 -6.32 -5.46
CA ASP A 33 -21.70 -7.15 -6.42
C ASP A 33 -20.78 -7.65 -7.56
N LEU A 34 -19.86 -6.83 -8.05
CA LEU A 34 -18.83 -7.27 -8.99
C LEU A 34 -17.94 -8.36 -8.37
N GLN A 35 -17.59 -8.22 -7.10
CA GLN A 35 -16.81 -9.23 -6.38
C GLN A 35 -17.58 -10.54 -6.20
N LEU A 36 -18.88 -10.50 -5.87
CA LEU A 36 -19.75 -11.67 -5.78
C LEU A 36 -19.81 -12.46 -7.08
N ASN A 37 -19.94 -11.75 -8.20
CA ASN A 37 -20.10 -12.33 -9.53
C ASN A 37 -18.77 -12.56 -10.27
N GLY A 38 -17.68 -12.00 -9.73
CA GLY A 38 -16.34 -12.10 -10.27
C GLY A 38 -15.49 -13.19 -9.62
N LEU A 39 -14.18 -12.95 -9.62
CA LEU A 39 -13.18 -13.95 -9.23
C LEU A 39 -13.37 -14.44 -7.78
N ASN A 40 -13.52 -13.53 -6.81
CA ASN A 40 -13.61 -13.93 -5.40
C ASN A 40 -14.87 -14.76 -5.11
N GLY A 41 -16.04 -14.32 -5.55
CA GLY A 41 -17.31 -15.01 -5.30
C GLY A 41 -17.42 -16.38 -5.99
N ARG A 42 -16.68 -16.58 -7.07
CA ARG A 42 -16.69 -17.80 -7.91
C ARG A 42 -15.37 -18.54 -7.90
N LEU A 43 -14.43 -18.17 -7.05
CA LEU A 43 -13.10 -18.77 -7.01
C LEU A 43 -13.10 -20.31 -6.80
N PRO A 44 -14.01 -20.91 -6.01
CA PRO A 44 -14.11 -22.36 -5.91
C PRO A 44 -14.34 -23.10 -7.23
N GLU A 45 -14.86 -22.44 -8.26
CA GLU A 45 -15.07 -23.06 -9.58
C GLU A 45 -13.75 -23.38 -10.29
N ILE A 46 -12.66 -22.65 -9.96
CA ILE A 46 -11.39 -22.75 -10.67
C ILE A 46 -10.17 -22.97 -9.77
N SER A 47 -10.31 -22.84 -8.45
CA SER A 47 -9.21 -23.08 -7.49
C SER A 47 -9.35 -24.44 -6.81
N ALA A 48 -8.44 -25.35 -7.12
CA ALA A 48 -8.37 -26.65 -6.45
C ALA A 48 -8.06 -26.54 -4.95
N TYR A 49 -7.44 -25.44 -4.49
CA TYR A 49 -7.19 -25.18 -3.07
C TYR A 49 -8.47 -24.99 -2.25
N LEU A 50 -9.58 -24.68 -2.91
CA LEU A 50 -10.88 -24.45 -2.30
C LEU A 50 -11.84 -25.62 -2.47
N SER A 51 -11.34 -26.81 -2.81
CA SER A 51 -12.14 -28.02 -2.91
C SER A 51 -12.25 -28.70 -1.54
N PRO A 52 -13.47 -28.90 -1.00
CA PRO A 52 -13.64 -29.59 0.29
C PRO A 52 -13.13 -31.03 0.29
N ALA A 53 -13.06 -31.68 -0.89
CA ALA A 53 -12.60 -33.06 -1.00
C ALA A 53 -11.08 -33.22 -0.88
N THR A 54 -10.33 -32.16 -1.17
CA THR A 54 -8.85 -32.21 -1.27
C THR A 54 -8.14 -31.17 -0.41
N SER A 55 -8.86 -30.30 0.30
CA SER A 55 -8.28 -29.33 1.20
C SER A 55 -8.02 -29.91 2.58
N GLY A 56 -6.81 -29.75 3.09
CA GLY A 56 -6.46 -30.14 4.46
C GLY A 56 -7.27 -29.44 5.55
N TRP A 57 -7.92 -28.33 5.23
CA TRP A 57 -8.84 -27.64 6.13
C TRP A 57 -10.19 -28.35 6.32
N ALA A 58 -10.50 -29.33 5.44
CA ALA A 58 -11.66 -30.19 5.56
C ALA A 58 -11.26 -31.67 5.75
N VAL A 59 -10.16 -32.08 5.13
CA VAL A 59 -9.59 -33.44 5.18
C VAL A 59 -8.15 -33.34 5.65
N PRO A 60 -7.86 -33.46 6.96
CA PRO A 60 -6.57 -33.09 7.57
C PRO A 60 -5.33 -33.70 6.93
N ASP A 61 -5.42 -34.91 6.38
CA ASP A 61 -4.28 -35.59 5.74
C ASP A 61 -4.01 -35.12 4.29
N SER A 62 -4.82 -34.19 3.78
CA SER A 62 -4.60 -33.51 2.51
C SER A 62 -3.80 -32.23 2.68
N ASP A 63 -3.27 -31.70 1.56
CA ASP A 63 -2.53 -30.45 1.54
C ASP A 63 -3.42 -29.25 1.92
N GLY A 64 -2.83 -28.30 2.60
CA GLY A 64 -3.47 -27.04 2.91
C GLY A 64 -2.49 -26.06 3.53
N TRP A 65 -2.62 -24.79 3.13
CA TRP A 65 -1.83 -23.71 3.68
C TRP A 65 -2.69 -22.42 3.76
N GLU A 66 -2.27 -21.32 3.18
CA GLU A 66 -2.92 -20.01 3.33
C GLU A 66 -4.10 -19.77 2.39
N GLU A 67 -4.24 -20.51 1.32
CA GLU A 67 -5.19 -20.21 0.24
C GLU A 67 -6.64 -20.21 0.72
N LEU A 68 -7.07 -21.28 1.37
CA LEU A 68 -8.41 -21.33 1.93
C LEU A 68 -8.64 -20.30 3.02
N PRO A 69 -7.76 -20.18 4.03
CA PRO A 69 -7.90 -19.13 5.06
C PRO A 69 -7.99 -17.71 4.49
N TYR A 70 -7.15 -17.37 3.54
CA TYR A 70 -7.18 -16.08 2.86
C TYR A 70 -8.52 -15.82 2.17
N TRP A 71 -8.96 -16.80 1.38
CA TRP A 71 -10.22 -16.66 0.65
C TRP A 71 -11.41 -16.57 1.62
N LEU A 72 -11.47 -17.47 2.60
CA LEU A 72 -12.61 -17.60 3.50
C LEU A 72 -12.85 -16.35 4.32
N ARG A 73 -11.80 -15.70 4.83
CA ARG A 73 -11.96 -14.47 5.63
C ARG A 73 -12.58 -13.32 4.84
N GLY A 74 -12.21 -13.15 3.57
CA GLY A 74 -12.81 -12.14 2.70
C GLY A 74 -14.17 -12.54 2.17
N PHE A 75 -14.33 -13.79 1.78
CA PHE A 75 -15.56 -14.35 1.24
C PHE A 75 -16.70 -14.38 2.29
N GLY A 76 -16.38 -14.76 3.52
CA GLY A 76 -17.36 -14.73 4.61
C GLY A 76 -17.90 -13.32 4.84
N ASP A 77 -16.99 -12.37 4.98
CA ASP A 77 -17.36 -10.97 5.23
C ASP A 77 -18.11 -10.35 4.04
N LEU A 78 -17.81 -10.77 2.81
CA LEU A 78 -18.61 -10.42 1.63
C LEU A 78 -20.07 -10.86 1.79
N GLY A 79 -20.29 -12.05 2.31
CA GLY A 79 -21.63 -12.55 2.64
C GLY A 79 -22.32 -11.73 3.72
N TYR A 80 -21.60 -11.35 4.77
CA TYR A 80 -22.17 -10.58 5.90
C TYR A 80 -22.61 -9.18 5.48
N VAL A 81 -21.83 -8.50 4.65
CA VAL A 81 -22.15 -7.12 4.23
C VAL A 81 -23.12 -7.05 3.06
N THR A 82 -23.29 -8.12 2.28
CA THR A 82 -24.23 -8.16 1.14
C THR A 82 -25.52 -8.89 1.45
N GLY A 83 -25.51 -9.80 2.41
CA GLY A 83 -26.61 -10.70 2.70
C GLY A 83 -26.82 -11.79 1.65
N ASP A 84 -25.79 -12.07 0.81
CA ASP A 84 -25.89 -13.07 -0.25
C ASP A 84 -26.03 -14.49 0.31
N ALA A 85 -27.16 -15.13 0.02
CA ALA A 85 -27.52 -16.42 0.61
C ALA A 85 -26.54 -17.54 0.24
N ARG A 86 -26.06 -17.57 -1.01
CA ARG A 86 -25.08 -18.57 -1.48
C ARG A 86 -23.74 -18.41 -0.75
N THR A 87 -23.26 -17.18 -0.63
CA THR A 87 -22.01 -16.86 0.06
C THR A 87 -22.08 -17.23 1.54
N LEU A 88 -23.18 -16.91 2.20
CA LEU A 88 -23.41 -17.26 3.61
C LEU A 88 -23.46 -18.78 3.83
N GLU A 89 -24.13 -19.51 2.95
CA GLU A 89 -24.22 -20.98 3.04
C GLU A 89 -22.86 -21.67 2.80
N LEU A 90 -22.09 -21.21 1.82
CA LEU A 90 -20.77 -21.74 1.58
C LEU A 90 -19.81 -21.42 2.74
N THR A 91 -19.91 -20.25 3.30
CA THR A 91 -19.13 -19.87 4.49
C THR A 91 -19.45 -20.78 5.66
N ARG A 92 -20.75 -20.98 5.97
CA ARG A 92 -21.18 -21.89 7.03
C ARG A 92 -20.63 -23.30 6.81
N ALA A 93 -20.75 -23.82 5.58
CA ALA A 93 -20.28 -25.15 5.26
C ALA A 93 -18.76 -25.31 5.48
N TRP A 94 -17.95 -24.30 5.15
CA TRP A 94 -16.50 -24.31 5.42
C TRP A 94 -16.20 -24.22 6.92
N ILE A 95 -16.89 -23.37 7.66
CA ILE A 95 -16.74 -23.28 9.13
C ILE A 95 -17.05 -24.62 9.79
N ASP A 96 -18.15 -25.28 9.38
CA ASP A 96 -18.50 -26.62 9.87
C ASP A 96 -17.38 -27.63 9.62
N ARG A 97 -16.81 -27.66 8.42
CA ARG A 97 -15.71 -28.57 8.06
C ARG A 97 -14.46 -28.27 8.87
N ILE A 98 -14.06 -27.02 9.00
CA ILE A 98 -12.87 -26.63 9.75
C ILE A 98 -13.01 -27.02 11.23
N LEU A 99 -14.15 -26.73 11.84
CA LEU A 99 -14.41 -27.08 13.24
C LEU A 99 -14.45 -28.58 13.47
N ALA A 100 -14.88 -29.37 12.47
CA ALA A 100 -14.87 -30.84 12.54
C ALA A 100 -13.45 -31.43 12.56
N THR A 101 -12.42 -30.70 12.15
CA THR A 101 -11.01 -31.17 12.17
C THR A 101 -10.34 -31.03 13.52
N ARG A 102 -11.02 -30.45 14.53
CA ARG A 102 -10.44 -30.19 15.85
C ARG A 102 -10.00 -31.48 16.55
N GLN A 103 -8.84 -31.40 17.18
CA GLN A 103 -8.24 -32.48 17.97
C GLN A 103 -8.27 -32.14 19.48
N PRO A 104 -8.11 -33.15 20.36
CA PRO A 104 -8.21 -32.93 21.82
C PRO A 104 -7.18 -31.92 22.38
N ASP A 105 -6.00 -31.79 21.75
CA ASP A 105 -4.95 -30.86 22.17
C ASP A 105 -5.17 -29.41 21.66
N GLY A 106 -6.24 -29.19 20.91
CA GLY A 106 -6.59 -27.88 20.35
C GLY A 106 -6.11 -27.64 18.92
N PHE A 107 -5.24 -28.48 18.38
CA PHE A 107 -4.83 -28.43 16.97
C PHE A 107 -6.03 -28.70 16.06
N PHE A 108 -6.05 -28.09 14.87
CA PHE A 108 -7.05 -28.33 13.83
C PHE A 108 -6.48 -28.04 12.46
N GLY A 109 -7.20 -28.45 11.40
CA GLY A 109 -6.79 -28.21 10.02
C GLY A 109 -5.73 -29.18 9.52
N PRO A 110 -4.93 -28.81 8.50
CA PRO A 110 -4.00 -29.72 7.83
C PRO A 110 -2.97 -30.32 8.78
N SER A 111 -2.90 -31.66 8.82
CA SER A 111 -1.98 -32.40 9.69
C SER A 111 -0.52 -32.02 9.46
N ALA A 112 -0.14 -31.77 8.20
CA ALA A 112 1.21 -31.38 7.83
C ALA A 112 1.68 -30.07 8.48
N LEU A 113 0.75 -29.16 8.81
CA LEU A 113 1.10 -27.87 9.44
C LEU A 113 1.58 -28.02 10.88
N ARG A 114 1.31 -29.14 11.52
CA ARG A 114 1.78 -29.41 12.89
C ARG A 114 3.30 -29.45 13.00
N THR A 115 4.00 -29.84 11.95
CA THR A 115 5.45 -30.02 11.93
C THR A 115 6.14 -29.29 10.76
N ALA A 116 5.45 -28.36 10.10
CA ALA A 116 5.92 -27.72 8.87
C ALA A 116 7.16 -26.84 9.04
N LEU A 117 7.38 -26.28 10.25
CA LEU A 117 8.52 -25.41 10.54
C LEU A 117 9.50 -26.11 11.51
N ASN A 118 10.48 -26.83 10.95
CA ASN A 118 11.53 -27.49 11.73
C ASN A 118 10.98 -28.38 12.87
N GLY A 119 9.94 -29.14 12.58
CA GLY A 119 9.29 -30.04 13.53
C GLY A 119 8.23 -29.38 14.43
N GLY A 120 8.02 -28.08 14.29
CA GLY A 120 6.96 -27.35 14.98
C GLY A 120 5.89 -26.80 14.02
N PRO A 121 4.78 -26.27 14.58
CA PRO A 121 3.68 -25.81 13.76
C PRO A 121 4.00 -24.53 12.97
N ASP A 122 3.43 -24.44 11.76
CA ASP A 122 3.36 -23.20 11.01
C ASP A 122 2.15 -22.38 11.48
N PHE A 123 2.39 -21.27 12.16
CA PHE A 123 1.34 -20.45 12.74
C PHE A 123 0.64 -19.55 11.72
N TRP A 124 1.29 -19.27 10.60
CA TRP A 124 0.80 -18.26 9.67
C TRP A 124 -0.59 -18.56 9.11
N PRO A 125 -0.87 -19.75 8.53
CA PRO A 125 -2.19 -20.01 7.94
C PRO A 125 -3.34 -19.94 8.94
N TYR A 126 -3.05 -20.11 10.22
CA TYR A 126 -4.05 -20.04 11.28
C TYR A 126 -4.50 -18.60 11.55
N MET A 127 -3.67 -17.60 11.32
CA MET A 127 -4.04 -16.20 11.53
C MET A 127 -5.28 -15.79 10.74
N PRO A 128 -5.31 -15.95 9.39
CA PRO A 128 -6.50 -15.61 8.63
C PRO A 128 -7.68 -16.55 8.88
N VAL A 129 -7.48 -17.83 9.21
CA VAL A 129 -8.62 -18.70 9.54
C VAL A 129 -9.25 -18.34 10.89
N LEU A 130 -8.44 -17.88 11.86
CA LEU A 130 -8.98 -17.36 13.12
C LEU A 130 -9.79 -16.09 12.91
N ASP A 131 -9.39 -15.22 11.99
CA ASP A 131 -10.21 -14.07 11.59
C ASP A 131 -11.56 -14.52 11.01
N ALA A 132 -11.55 -15.49 10.11
CA ALA A 132 -12.77 -16.05 9.54
C ALA A 132 -13.70 -16.65 10.62
N LEU A 133 -13.14 -17.35 11.59
CA LEU A 133 -13.91 -17.92 12.70
C LEU A 133 -14.49 -16.83 13.62
N ARG A 134 -13.70 -15.79 13.92
CA ARG A 134 -14.17 -14.67 14.76
C ARG A 134 -15.33 -13.92 14.11
N THR A 135 -15.18 -13.56 12.85
CA THR A 135 -16.22 -12.81 12.12
C THR A 135 -17.48 -13.65 11.93
N TRP A 136 -17.33 -14.97 11.70
CA TRP A 136 -18.46 -15.89 11.70
C TRP A 136 -19.22 -15.91 13.03
N HIS A 137 -18.50 -15.97 14.16
CA HIS A 137 -19.10 -15.91 15.49
C HIS A 137 -19.83 -14.58 15.71
N GLU A 138 -19.23 -13.47 15.33
CA GLU A 138 -19.86 -12.15 15.49
C GLU A 138 -21.13 -12.01 14.65
N TYR A 139 -21.15 -12.60 13.46
CA TYR A 139 -22.33 -12.60 12.58
C TYR A 139 -23.42 -13.57 13.04
N SER A 140 -23.04 -14.80 13.33
CA SER A 140 -24.00 -15.91 13.55
C SER A 140 -24.32 -16.21 15.01
N GLY A 141 -23.44 -15.81 15.94
CA GLY A 141 -23.52 -16.24 17.34
C GLY A 141 -23.11 -17.70 17.58
N ASP A 142 -22.43 -18.34 16.61
CA ASP A 142 -22.00 -19.75 16.72
C ASP A 142 -21.12 -19.97 17.94
N ASP A 143 -21.63 -20.67 18.94
CA ASP A 143 -21.00 -20.89 20.24
C ASP A 143 -19.83 -21.88 20.19
N ARG A 144 -19.62 -22.60 19.10
CA ARG A 144 -18.50 -23.53 18.89
C ARG A 144 -17.18 -22.79 18.68
N VAL A 145 -17.21 -21.54 18.25
CA VAL A 145 -16.01 -20.76 17.86
C VAL A 145 -15.16 -20.44 19.08
N VAL A 146 -15.73 -19.94 20.16
CA VAL A 146 -14.97 -19.56 21.37
C VAL A 146 -14.17 -20.73 21.92
N PRO A 147 -14.73 -21.93 22.14
CA PRO A 147 -13.95 -23.10 22.55
C PRO A 147 -12.88 -23.51 21.54
N ALA A 148 -13.14 -23.37 20.24
CA ALA A 148 -12.16 -23.70 19.20
C ALA A 148 -10.95 -22.76 19.24
N LEU A 149 -11.18 -21.45 19.35
CA LEU A 149 -10.11 -20.46 19.49
C LEU A 149 -9.32 -20.65 20.78
N ARG A 150 -10.02 -20.91 21.87
CA ARG A 150 -9.39 -21.20 23.18
C ARG A 150 -8.48 -22.44 23.10
N GLY A 151 -8.96 -23.50 22.45
CA GLY A 151 -8.17 -24.71 22.26
C GLY A 151 -6.91 -24.47 21.43
N TRP A 152 -7.04 -23.74 20.31
CA TRP A 152 -5.90 -23.40 19.47
C TRP A 152 -4.88 -22.52 20.18
N LEU A 153 -5.30 -21.44 20.83
CA LEU A 153 -4.38 -20.56 21.55
C LEU A 153 -3.72 -21.26 22.72
N LYS A 154 -4.41 -22.21 23.36
CA LYS A 154 -3.80 -23.05 24.40
C LYS A 154 -2.75 -24.00 23.83
N TYR A 155 -3.01 -24.56 22.65
CA TYR A 155 -2.03 -25.34 21.92
C TYR A 155 -0.79 -24.50 21.59
N LEU A 156 -0.95 -23.25 21.11
CA LEU A 156 0.16 -22.32 20.88
C LEU A 156 0.95 -22.03 22.16
N ASP A 157 0.26 -21.83 23.27
CA ASP A 157 0.89 -21.53 24.56
C ASP A 157 1.80 -22.67 25.06
N THR A 158 1.51 -23.91 24.66
CA THR A 158 2.37 -25.06 24.96
C THR A 158 3.62 -25.17 24.10
N GLN A 159 3.72 -24.40 23.01
CA GLN A 159 4.85 -24.48 22.09
C GLN A 159 6.08 -23.77 22.66
N PRO A 160 7.31 -24.29 22.35
CA PRO A 160 8.53 -23.62 22.75
C PRO A 160 8.62 -22.18 22.21
N ALA A 161 9.12 -21.26 23.03
CA ALA A 161 9.23 -19.85 22.68
C ALA A 161 9.98 -19.60 21.35
N ALA A 162 11.01 -20.40 21.06
CA ALA A 162 11.81 -20.28 19.85
C ALA A 162 11.00 -20.50 18.55
N LEU A 163 9.85 -21.16 18.59
CA LEU A 163 9.01 -21.38 17.41
C LEU A 163 8.30 -20.10 16.96
N PHE A 164 8.07 -19.15 17.85
CA PHE A 164 7.47 -17.85 17.52
C PHE A 164 8.40 -16.95 16.67
N GLY A 165 9.71 -17.22 16.70
CA GLY A 165 10.70 -16.51 15.87
C GLY A 165 10.88 -17.04 14.46
N ARG A 166 10.01 -17.93 13.98
CA ARG A 166 10.17 -18.63 12.69
C ARG A 166 9.06 -18.32 11.70
N GLY A 167 9.45 -18.30 10.43
CA GLY A 167 8.52 -18.22 9.29
C GLY A 167 7.71 -16.92 9.24
N TRP A 168 6.67 -16.93 8.44
CA TRP A 168 5.78 -15.80 8.24
C TRP A 168 4.97 -15.46 9.50
N GLY A 169 4.69 -16.46 10.33
CA GLY A 169 4.01 -16.26 11.61
C GLY A 169 4.78 -15.34 12.55
N SER A 170 6.12 -15.37 12.53
CA SER A 170 6.94 -14.42 13.29
C SER A 170 6.76 -12.98 12.78
N ALA A 171 6.79 -12.79 11.47
CA ALA A 171 6.69 -11.46 10.86
C ALA A 171 5.28 -10.84 10.97
N ARG A 172 4.24 -11.68 11.14
CA ARG A 172 2.82 -11.29 11.14
C ARG A 172 2.11 -11.54 12.48
N CYS A 173 2.88 -11.67 13.55
CA CYS A 173 2.39 -12.12 14.86
C CYS A 173 1.29 -11.24 15.49
N GLY A 174 1.17 -9.99 15.06
CA GLY A 174 0.11 -9.10 15.52
C GLY A 174 -1.31 -9.63 15.29
N ASP A 175 -1.52 -10.46 14.27
CA ASP A 175 -2.82 -11.09 14.03
C ASP A 175 -3.20 -12.08 15.15
N THR A 176 -2.23 -12.86 15.65
CA THR A 176 -2.47 -13.73 16.81
C THR A 176 -2.71 -12.93 18.08
N ILE A 177 -2.00 -11.84 18.28
CA ILE A 177 -2.21 -10.92 19.41
C ILE A 177 -3.64 -10.37 19.39
N ASP A 178 -4.12 -9.94 18.23
CA ASP A 178 -5.49 -9.44 18.07
C ASP A 178 -6.54 -10.51 18.41
N THR A 179 -6.33 -11.73 17.97
CA THR A 179 -7.20 -12.86 18.31
C THR A 179 -7.17 -13.17 19.81
N ALA A 180 -6.00 -13.12 20.45
CA ALA A 180 -5.88 -13.33 21.88
C ALA A 180 -6.65 -12.28 22.68
N TYR A 181 -6.60 -11.01 22.29
CA TYR A 181 -7.42 -9.96 22.92
C TYR A 181 -8.91 -10.17 22.70
N TRP A 182 -9.31 -10.52 21.48
CA TRP A 182 -10.69 -10.81 21.16
C TRP A 182 -11.27 -11.91 22.06
N LEU A 183 -10.48 -12.97 22.26
CA LEU A 183 -10.88 -14.09 23.12
C LEU A 183 -10.87 -13.70 24.60
N TYR A 184 -9.81 -12.98 25.05
CA TYR A 184 -9.72 -12.49 26.44
C TYR A 184 -10.95 -11.67 26.84
N ASN A 185 -11.41 -10.79 25.95
CA ASN A 185 -12.60 -9.97 26.21
C ASN A 185 -13.89 -10.78 26.40
N ARG A 186 -13.91 -12.02 25.95
CA ARG A 186 -15.07 -12.93 26.05
C ARG A 186 -14.95 -13.92 27.19
N THR A 187 -13.74 -14.34 27.53
CA THR A 187 -13.51 -15.41 28.51
C THR A 187 -12.94 -14.89 29.82
N GLY A 188 -12.18 -13.79 29.83
CA GLY A 188 -11.44 -13.30 30.97
C GLY A 188 -10.23 -14.14 31.34
N ASP A 189 -9.80 -15.09 30.50
CA ASP A 189 -8.68 -15.99 30.76
C ASP A 189 -7.34 -15.23 30.79
N SER A 190 -6.77 -15.01 31.96
CA SER A 190 -5.54 -14.21 32.12
C SER A 190 -4.31 -14.79 31.41
N TRP A 191 -4.25 -16.10 31.21
CA TRP A 191 -3.15 -16.74 30.48
C TRP A 191 -3.03 -16.26 29.03
N LEU A 192 -4.10 -15.76 28.43
CA LEU A 192 -4.08 -15.15 27.10
C LEU A 192 -3.19 -13.90 27.06
N LEU A 193 -3.15 -13.13 28.14
CA LEU A 193 -2.28 -11.96 28.25
C LEU A 193 -0.81 -12.37 28.39
N ASP A 194 -0.54 -13.46 29.13
CA ASP A 194 0.81 -14.05 29.21
C ASP A 194 1.27 -14.57 27.85
N LEU A 195 0.36 -15.18 27.08
CA LEU A 195 0.65 -15.60 25.70
C LEU A 195 0.98 -14.39 24.81
N VAL A 196 0.28 -13.28 24.93
CA VAL A 196 0.59 -12.04 24.17
C VAL A 196 2.01 -11.57 24.50
N HIS A 197 2.42 -11.55 25.76
CA HIS A 197 3.79 -11.22 26.15
C HIS A 197 4.81 -12.20 25.53
N LYS A 198 4.52 -13.50 25.53
CA LYS A 198 5.38 -14.53 24.94
C LYS A 198 5.53 -14.33 23.41
N ILE A 199 4.44 -14.05 22.72
CA ILE A 199 4.44 -13.80 21.26
C ILE A 199 5.31 -12.57 20.97
N HIS A 200 5.04 -11.45 21.62
CA HIS A 200 5.79 -10.20 21.40
C HIS A 200 7.29 -10.39 21.66
N ALA A 201 7.65 -11.04 22.75
CA ALA A 201 9.05 -11.21 23.15
C ALA A 201 9.86 -12.13 22.22
N ASN A 202 9.22 -13.00 21.47
CA ASN A 202 9.89 -14.05 20.69
C ASN A 202 9.64 -13.98 19.18
N SER A 203 8.82 -13.05 18.71
CA SER A 203 8.54 -12.84 17.30
C SER A 203 9.40 -11.71 16.72
N ALA A 204 9.21 -11.39 15.44
CA ALA A 204 9.93 -10.32 14.75
C ALA A 204 9.76 -8.97 15.46
N ASP A 205 10.84 -8.27 15.68
CA ASP A 205 10.88 -7.01 16.43
C ASP A 205 10.66 -5.81 15.50
N TYR A 206 9.43 -5.29 15.50
CA TYR A 206 9.08 -4.02 14.86
C TYR A 206 9.17 -2.81 15.81
N THR A 207 9.48 -3.04 17.07
CA THR A 207 9.58 -1.95 18.08
C THR A 207 10.88 -1.17 17.89
N THR A 208 11.99 -1.86 17.63
CA THR A 208 13.32 -1.25 17.52
C THR A 208 13.90 -1.33 16.11
N THR A 209 13.43 -2.24 15.27
CA THR A 209 13.97 -2.49 13.92
C THR A 209 12.86 -2.59 12.87
N ILE A 210 13.27 -2.81 11.62
CA ILE A 210 12.41 -3.30 10.55
C ILE A 210 12.96 -4.68 10.17
N PRO A 211 12.35 -5.76 10.68
CA PRO A 211 12.94 -7.09 10.63
C PRO A 211 12.85 -7.75 9.25
N THR A 212 12.04 -7.21 8.35
CA THR A 212 11.81 -7.75 7.01
C THR A 212 11.39 -6.65 6.06
N TRP A 213 11.82 -6.76 4.80
CA TRP A 213 11.41 -5.87 3.72
C TRP A 213 10.48 -6.55 2.71
N HIS A 214 10.00 -7.74 3.04
CA HIS A 214 8.92 -8.38 2.27
C HIS A 214 7.65 -7.54 2.38
N ASN A 215 6.99 -7.26 1.25
CA ASN A 215 5.85 -6.36 1.16
C ASN A 215 4.75 -6.70 2.19
N VAL A 216 4.21 -7.92 2.11
CA VAL A 216 3.05 -8.32 2.95
C VAL A 216 3.45 -8.45 4.41
N ASN A 217 4.66 -8.92 4.70
CA ASN A 217 5.17 -8.96 6.07
C ASN A 217 5.23 -7.57 6.69
N LEU A 218 5.70 -6.57 5.94
CA LEU A 218 5.69 -5.18 6.40
C LEU A 218 4.27 -4.66 6.57
N ALA A 219 3.41 -4.87 5.57
CA ALA A 219 2.04 -4.37 5.57
C ALA A 219 1.21 -4.90 6.77
N GLN A 220 1.48 -6.13 7.22
CA GLN A 220 0.84 -6.74 8.39
C GLN A 220 1.61 -6.50 9.69
N GLY A 221 2.94 -6.62 9.65
CA GLY A 221 3.75 -6.67 10.87
C GLY A 221 3.98 -5.33 11.55
N PHE A 222 4.04 -4.24 10.79
CA PHE A 222 4.41 -2.93 11.34
C PHE A 222 3.46 -2.42 12.44
N ARG A 223 2.23 -2.91 12.49
CA ARG A 223 1.24 -2.54 13.50
C ARG A 223 1.42 -3.27 14.83
N GLU A 224 2.24 -4.33 14.86
CA GLU A 224 2.40 -5.18 16.06
C GLU A 224 2.77 -4.40 17.32
N PRO A 225 3.73 -3.46 17.29
CA PRO A 225 4.03 -2.70 18.50
C PRO A 225 2.81 -1.97 19.07
N ALA A 226 2.00 -1.32 18.24
CA ALA A 226 0.78 -0.66 18.69
C ALA A 226 -0.26 -1.65 19.25
N GLN A 227 -0.37 -2.83 18.66
CA GLN A 227 -1.24 -3.91 19.16
C GLN A 227 -0.74 -4.43 20.52
N TYR A 228 0.54 -4.69 20.66
CA TYR A 228 1.13 -5.09 21.95
C TYR A 228 0.99 -3.99 23.02
N GLY A 229 1.14 -2.74 22.61
CA GLY A 229 1.00 -1.56 23.47
C GLY A 229 -0.38 -1.44 24.15
N VAL A 230 -1.41 -2.09 23.61
CA VAL A 230 -2.73 -2.19 24.27
C VAL A 230 -2.62 -2.86 25.65
N LEU A 231 -1.77 -3.87 25.76
CA LEU A 231 -1.51 -4.58 27.01
C LEU A 231 -0.39 -3.92 27.83
N ALA A 232 0.73 -3.60 27.18
CA ALA A 232 1.92 -3.09 27.87
C ALA A 232 1.73 -1.67 28.43
N GLY A 233 0.86 -0.87 27.80
CA GLY A 233 0.63 0.52 28.19
C GLY A 233 1.74 1.48 27.76
N GLY A 234 1.47 2.77 27.89
CA GLY A 234 2.40 3.83 27.53
C GLY A 234 2.46 4.13 26.02
N PRO A 235 3.09 5.24 25.63
CA PRO A 235 3.12 5.69 24.23
C PRO A 235 4.19 4.99 23.37
N ALA A 236 5.22 4.41 23.98
CA ALA A 236 6.43 3.97 23.28
C ALA A 236 6.16 2.93 22.18
N PHE A 237 5.28 1.97 22.43
CA PHE A 237 4.92 0.95 21.44
C PHE A 237 4.09 1.52 20.30
N ARG A 238 3.13 2.37 20.61
CA ARG A 238 2.37 3.09 19.59
C ARG A 238 3.29 3.92 18.71
N ASP A 239 4.18 4.69 19.31
CA ASP A 239 5.13 5.54 18.61
C ASP A 239 6.09 4.73 17.72
N ALA A 240 6.42 3.50 18.10
CA ALA A 240 7.20 2.58 17.27
C ALA A 240 6.48 2.24 15.97
N THR A 241 5.19 1.93 15.99
CA THR A 241 4.39 1.69 14.80
C THR A 241 4.40 2.90 13.87
N TYR A 242 4.21 4.11 14.39
CA TYR A 242 4.28 5.35 13.60
C TYR A 242 5.67 5.53 12.96
N ARG A 243 6.74 5.29 13.72
CA ARG A 243 8.13 5.37 13.19
C ARG A 243 8.38 4.37 12.06
N VAL A 244 7.94 3.13 12.22
CA VAL A 244 8.12 2.11 11.17
C VAL A 244 7.38 2.53 9.90
N TYR A 245 6.11 2.95 10.02
CA TYR A 245 5.35 3.47 8.88
C TYR A 245 6.08 4.62 8.20
N ASP A 246 6.47 5.64 8.96
CA ASP A 246 7.15 6.82 8.41
C ASP A 246 8.49 6.45 7.73
N THR A 247 9.23 5.50 8.30
CA THR A 247 10.49 5.03 7.71
C THR A 247 10.26 4.30 6.38
N VAL A 248 9.29 3.39 6.34
CA VAL A 248 8.94 2.65 5.11
C VAL A 248 8.48 3.62 4.01
N MET A 249 7.57 4.54 4.35
CA MET A 249 7.02 5.48 3.37
C MET A 249 8.05 6.51 2.91
N ARG A 250 8.92 6.98 3.80
CA ARG A 250 10.02 7.88 3.40
C ARG A 250 10.99 7.22 2.43
N ARG A 251 11.28 5.93 2.61
CA ARG A 251 12.22 5.19 1.75
C ARG A 251 11.59 4.67 0.47
N TYR A 252 10.37 4.17 0.53
CA TYR A 252 9.76 3.40 -0.56
C TYR A 252 8.36 3.88 -0.96
N GLY A 253 7.79 4.83 -0.26
CA GLY A 253 6.45 5.36 -0.52
C GLY A 253 6.43 6.76 -1.12
N GLN A 254 7.51 7.20 -1.78
CA GLN A 254 7.66 8.55 -2.32
C GLN A 254 7.05 8.70 -3.72
N PHE A 255 5.80 8.27 -3.86
CA PHE A 255 4.95 8.40 -5.04
C PHE A 255 3.47 8.31 -4.61
N PRO A 256 2.52 8.73 -5.45
CA PRO A 256 1.10 8.75 -5.06
C PRO A 256 0.49 7.35 -4.97
N GLY A 257 -0.59 7.22 -4.20
CA GLY A 257 -1.42 6.02 -4.09
C GLY A 257 -1.47 5.41 -2.68
N GLY A 258 -0.54 5.79 -1.79
CA GLY A 258 -0.54 5.33 -0.39
C GLY A 258 0.16 3.99 -0.15
N GLY A 259 0.63 3.32 -1.21
CA GLY A 259 1.47 2.12 -1.12
C GLY A 259 2.96 2.45 -1.09
N PHE A 260 3.78 1.42 -1.06
CA PHE A 260 5.23 1.53 -1.13
C PHE A 260 5.81 0.59 -2.19
N ALA A 261 7.03 0.89 -2.64
CA ALA A 261 7.71 0.13 -3.67
C ALA A 261 8.06 -1.28 -3.19
N GLY A 262 7.27 -2.25 -3.58
CA GLY A 262 7.44 -3.65 -3.20
C GLY A 262 6.49 -4.54 -3.98
N ASP A 263 6.99 -5.13 -5.05
CA ASP A 263 6.26 -6.14 -5.83
C ASP A 263 6.22 -7.48 -5.09
N GLU A 264 7.30 -7.87 -4.49
CA GLU A 264 7.43 -8.96 -3.52
C GLU A 264 8.19 -8.42 -2.30
N ASN A 265 9.29 -7.71 -2.56
CA ASN A 265 10.15 -7.12 -1.56
C ASN A 265 10.42 -5.65 -1.89
N ALA A 266 10.56 -4.82 -0.86
CA ALA A 266 11.19 -3.53 -1.01
C ALA A 266 12.70 -3.73 -1.16
N ARG A 267 13.28 -3.17 -2.21
CA ARG A 267 14.69 -3.35 -2.58
C ARG A 267 15.40 -2.01 -2.72
N SER A 268 16.60 -1.92 -2.18
CA SER A 268 17.42 -0.72 -2.27
C SER A 268 17.67 -0.32 -3.74
N GLY A 269 17.46 0.95 -4.07
CA GLY A 269 17.59 1.48 -5.42
C GLY A 269 16.33 1.37 -6.30
N TYR A 270 15.30 0.66 -5.86
CA TYR A 270 14.07 0.45 -6.62
C TYR A 270 12.88 1.03 -5.85
N HIS A 271 12.73 2.34 -5.86
CA HIS A 271 11.69 3.05 -5.11
C HIS A 271 11.00 4.17 -5.91
N ASP A 272 11.17 4.16 -7.23
CA ASP A 272 10.53 5.15 -8.10
C ASP A 272 9.08 4.75 -8.47
N PRO A 273 8.31 5.63 -9.12
CA PRO A 273 6.88 5.40 -9.41
C PRO A 273 6.57 4.20 -10.32
N ARG A 274 7.57 3.60 -10.97
CA ARG A 274 7.39 2.40 -11.81
C ARG A 274 7.32 1.13 -10.97
N GLN A 275 7.81 1.18 -9.74
CA GLN A 275 7.79 0.03 -8.83
C GLN A 275 6.36 -0.34 -8.46
N GLY A 276 6.07 -1.63 -8.55
CA GLY A 276 4.77 -2.15 -8.18
C GLY A 276 4.58 -2.28 -6.67
N PHE A 277 3.32 -2.18 -6.25
CA PHE A 277 2.87 -2.53 -4.92
C PHE A 277 1.99 -3.77 -5.01
N GLU A 278 2.37 -4.84 -4.33
CA GLU A 278 1.71 -6.14 -4.40
C GLU A 278 0.23 -6.05 -4.00
N THR A 279 -0.64 -6.74 -4.71
CA THR A 279 -2.09 -6.72 -4.43
C THR A 279 -2.42 -7.23 -3.02
N CYS A 280 -1.74 -8.28 -2.54
CA CYS A 280 -1.86 -8.69 -1.13
C CYS A 280 -1.47 -7.56 -0.18
N GLY A 281 -0.42 -6.81 -0.51
CA GLY A 281 0.01 -5.65 0.27
C GLY A 281 -1.04 -4.56 0.33
N ILE A 282 -1.77 -4.29 -0.75
CA ILE A 282 -2.84 -3.29 -0.78
C ILE A 282 -3.88 -3.62 0.30
N VAL A 283 -4.44 -4.82 0.27
CA VAL A 283 -5.53 -5.19 1.18
C VAL A 283 -5.06 -5.39 2.62
N GLU A 284 -3.87 -5.95 2.83
CA GLU A 284 -3.30 -6.12 4.17
C GLU A 284 -2.90 -4.78 4.80
N PHE A 285 -2.41 -3.85 4.00
CA PHE A 285 -2.07 -2.51 4.49
C PHE A 285 -3.34 -1.72 4.84
N MET A 286 -4.40 -1.82 4.02
CA MET A 286 -5.73 -1.30 4.36
C MET A 286 -6.21 -1.85 5.70
N HIS A 287 -6.12 -3.16 5.91
CA HIS A 287 -6.54 -3.82 7.14
C HIS A 287 -5.72 -3.35 8.35
N SER A 288 -4.41 -3.22 8.22
CA SER A 288 -3.57 -2.66 9.28
C SER A 288 -3.99 -1.25 9.65
N HIS A 289 -4.30 -0.40 8.68
CA HIS A 289 -4.78 0.95 8.94
C HIS A 289 -6.15 0.96 9.65
N GLN A 290 -7.04 0.03 9.31
CA GLN A 290 -8.32 -0.14 9.98
C GLN A 290 -8.15 -0.52 11.45
N LEU A 291 -7.28 -1.49 11.74
CA LEU A 291 -6.96 -1.89 13.12
C LEU A 291 -6.33 -0.75 13.91
N LEU A 292 -5.42 0.00 13.30
CA LEU A 292 -4.78 1.15 13.93
C LEU A 292 -5.77 2.30 14.18
N THR A 293 -6.74 2.51 13.31
CA THR A 293 -7.85 3.44 13.55
C THR A 293 -8.58 3.07 14.84
N ARG A 294 -8.91 1.79 15.03
CA ARG A 294 -9.61 1.30 16.24
C ARG A 294 -8.75 1.45 17.48
N ILE A 295 -7.47 1.05 17.42
CA ILE A 295 -6.56 1.04 18.56
C ILE A 295 -6.22 2.45 19.02
N THR A 296 -5.91 3.35 18.07
CA THR A 296 -5.39 4.67 18.39
C THR A 296 -6.46 5.77 18.45
N GLY A 297 -7.57 5.58 17.74
CA GLY A 297 -8.57 6.64 17.54
C GLY A 297 -8.06 7.82 16.69
N ASP A 298 -6.91 7.66 16.03
CA ASP A 298 -6.32 8.67 15.17
C ASP A 298 -6.84 8.52 13.75
N ALA A 299 -7.52 9.56 13.26
CA ALA A 299 -8.14 9.57 11.94
C ALA A 299 -7.14 9.45 10.78
N VAL A 300 -5.85 9.72 11.02
CA VAL A 300 -4.81 9.58 9.99
C VAL A 300 -4.76 8.17 9.40
N TRP A 301 -5.07 7.15 10.21
CA TRP A 301 -5.07 5.78 9.73
C TRP A 301 -6.25 5.48 8.80
N ALA A 302 -7.41 6.06 9.07
CA ALA A 302 -8.54 6.00 8.14
C ALA A 302 -8.24 6.73 6.82
N ASP A 303 -7.57 7.89 6.88
CA ASP A 303 -7.11 8.60 5.69
C ASP A 303 -6.18 7.72 4.84
N ARG A 304 -5.23 7.02 5.47
CA ARG A 304 -4.29 6.13 4.80
C ARG A 304 -4.98 4.90 4.17
N CYS A 305 -5.94 4.32 4.88
CA CYS A 305 -6.78 3.25 4.33
C CYS A 305 -7.56 3.72 3.09
N GLU A 306 -8.17 4.89 3.18
CA GLU A 306 -8.94 5.49 2.10
C GLU A 306 -8.07 5.78 0.88
N GLU A 307 -6.86 6.28 1.06
CA GLU A 307 -5.95 6.57 -0.05
C GLU A 307 -5.66 5.31 -0.88
N LEU A 308 -5.35 4.18 -0.22
CA LEU A 308 -5.15 2.90 -0.89
C LEU A 308 -6.42 2.39 -1.58
N ALA A 309 -7.54 2.41 -0.87
CA ALA A 309 -8.81 1.87 -1.35
C ALA A 309 -9.33 2.62 -2.58
N LEU A 310 -9.19 3.94 -2.61
CA LEU A 310 -9.74 4.79 -3.66
C LEU A 310 -8.75 5.08 -4.80
N ASN A 311 -7.46 4.73 -4.64
CA ASN A 311 -6.45 5.05 -5.65
C ASN A 311 -5.67 3.83 -6.17
N MET A 312 -5.65 2.71 -5.44
CA MET A 312 -4.90 1.52 -5.86
C MET A 312 -5.77 0.28 -6.02
N LEU A 313 -6.65 -0.03 -5.08
CA LEU A 313 -7.38 -1.30 -5.08
C LEU A 313 -8.18 -1.54 -6.37
N PRO A 314 -9.00 -0.60 -6.89
CA PRO A 314 -9.74 -0.87 -8.11
C PRO A 314 -8.86 -1.12 -9.34
N ALA A 315 -7.69 -0.49 -9.41
CA ALA A 315 -6.77 -0.66 -10.52
C ALA A 315 -6.03 -2.02 -10.49
N ALA A 316 -5.98 -2.68 -9.33
CA ALA A 316 -5.45 -4.03 -9.22
C ALA A 316 -6.35 -5.08 -9.89
N LEU A 317 -7.60 -4.73 -10.17
CA LEU A 317 -8.64 -5.60 -10.72
C LEU A 317 -9.00 -5.16 -12.13
N ASP A 318 -9.38 -6.11 -13.00
CA ASP A 318 -10.03 -5.72 -14.25
C ASP A 318 -11.43 -5.13 -13.97
N PRO A 319 -12.07 -4.42 -14.92
CA PRO A 319 -13.33 -3.73 -14.67
C PRO A 319 -14.50 -4.62 -14.21
N LEU A 320 -14.47 -5.91 -14.51
CA LEU A 320 -15.49 -6.88 -14.11
C LEU A 320 -15.05 -7.75 -12.93
N GLN A 321 -13.86 -7.52 -12.39
CA GLN A 321 -13.27 -8.31 -11.33
C GLN A 321 -13.18 -9.83 -11.66
N GLN A 322 -12.92 -10.16 -12.90
CA GLN A 322 -12.69 -11.53 -13.36
C GLN A 322 -11.23 -11.96 -13.23
N GLY A 323 -10.34 -11.00 -13.09
CA GLY A 323 -8.92 -11.20 -12.91
C GLY A 323 -8.29 -10.06 -12.12
N ILE A 324 -7.10 -10.33 -11.64
CA ILE A 324 -6.25 -9.36 -10.95
C ILE A 324 -4.89 -9.29 -11.64
N HIS A 325 -4.10 -8.29 -11.32
CA HIS A 325 -2.67 -8.36 -11.54
C HIS A 325 -1.91 -8.41 -10.20
N TYR A 326 -0.64 -8.82 -10.24
CA TYR A 326 0.15 -9.02 -9.02
C TYR A 326 0.53 -7.70 -8.35
N ALA A 327 0.98 -6.72 -9.14
CA ALA A 327 1.50 -5.47 -8.63
C ALA A 327 0.93 -4.25 -9.37
N THR A 328 0.56 -3.22 -8.62
CA THR A 328 0.04 -1.95 -9.14
C THR A 328 1.10 -0.87 -8.99
N SER A 329 1.47 -0.23 -10.11
CA SER A 329 2.44 0.89 -10.14
C SER A 329 1.73 2.23 -10.27
N ALA A 330 2.33 3.30 -9.75
CA ALA A 330 1.86 4.66 -10.02
C ALA A 330 2.10 5.07 -11.49
N ASN A 331 3.17 4.55 -12.10
CA ASN A 331 3.51 4.75 -13.51
C ASN A 331 3.68 3.38 -14.21
N GLY A 332 2.60 2.84 -14.72
CA GLY A 332 2.57 1.59 -15.48
C GLY A 332 1.94 1.84 -16.85
N ILE A 333 2.72 1.80 -17.91
CA ILE A 333 2.30 2.17 -19.26
C ILE A 333 1.83 1.01 -20.13
N GLN A 334 2.10 -0.21 -19.71
CA GLN A 334 1.67 -1.44 -20.36
C GLN A 334 1.54 -2.56 -19.34
N LEU A 335 0.49 -3.35 -19.45
CA LEU A 335 0.22 -4.51 -18.60
C LEU A 335 0.21 -5.74 -19.50
N ASP A 336 1.25 -6.56 -19.42
CA ASP A 336 1.45 -7.68 -20.32
C ASP A 336 1.89 -8.95 -19.58
N ASN A 337 1.93 -10.07 -20.30
CA ASN A 337 2.34 -11.37 -19.80
C ASN A 337 3.83 -11.65 -20.03
N ILE A 338 4.65 -10.60 -20.11
CA ILE A 338 6.10 -10.73 -20.25
C ILE A 338 6.72 -10.66 -18.86
N PRO A 339 7.48 -11.68 -18.41
CA PRO A 339 8.22 -11.60 -17.17
C PRO A 339 9.17 -10.40 -17.18
N LYS A 340 9.13 -9.60 -16.11
CA LYS A 340 10.04 -8.48 -15.94
C LYS A 340 11.28 -8.94 -15.19
N SER A 341 12.45 -8.60 -15.71
CA SER A 341 13.74 -8.95 -15.11
C SER A 341 14.51 -7.75 -14.60
N HIS A 342 13.87 -6.58 -14.59
CA HIS A 342 14.39 -5.39 -13.91
C HIS A 342 14.20 -5.52 -12.41
N GLY A 343 15.00 -4.86 -11.62
CA GLY A 343 14.81 -4.83 -10.19
C GLY A 343 13.48 -4.28 -9.70
N GLN A 344 12.73 -3.58 -10.57
CA GLN A 344 11.37 -3.14 -10.29
C GLN A 344 10.37 -4.30 -10.18
N PHE A 345 10.68 -5.45 -10.83
CA PHE A 345 9.79 -6.61 -10.92
C PHE A 345 10.60 -7.91 -10.87
N ASP A 346 11.34 -8.10 -9.79
CA ASP A 346 12.32 -9.19 -9.70
C ASP A 346 11.77 -10.45 -9.01
N ASN A 347 10.52 -10.80 -9.25
CA ASN A 347 9.95 -12.06 -8.77
C ASN A 347 9.70 -13.09 -9.87
N ARG A 348 9.99 -12.75 -11.13
CA ARG A 348 9.89 -13.62 -12.31
C ARG A 348 8.48 -14.07 -12.68
N PHE A 349 7.44 -13.47 -12.10
CA PHE A 349 6.07 -13.73 -12.48
C PHE A 349 5.65 -12.85 -13.66
N ALA A 350 4.65 -13.31 -14.41
CA ALA A 350 3.92 -12.49 -15.36
C ALA A 350 2.90 -11.61 -14.62
N MET A 351 3.39 -10.60 -13.90
CA MET A 351 2.67 -9.92 -12.83
C MET A 351 1.76 -8.81 -13.27
N GLN A 352 1.88 -8.37 -14.50
CA GLN A 352 1.22 -7.16 -14.95
C GLN A 352 -0.06 -7.45 -15.73
N ALA A 353 -0.17 -8.62 -16.39
CA ALA A 353 -1.40 -9.02 -17.08
C ALA A 353 -2.52 -9.29 -16.08
N TYR A 354 -3.76 -8.94 -16.43
CA TYR A 354 -4.93 -9.33 -15.64
C TYR A 354 -5.30 -10.78 -15.90
N MET A 355 -5.34 -11.59 -14.86
CA MET A 355 -5.66 -12.99 -14.93
C MET A 355 -6.20 -13.50 -13.59
N PRO A 356 -6.84 -14.69 -13.53
CA PRO A 356 -7.15 -15.32 -12.26
C PRO A 356 -5.92 -15.56 -11.38
N GLY A 357 -4.75 -15.86 -11.96
CA GLY A 357 -3.46 -15.90 -11.28
C GLY A 357 -3.24 -17.03 -10.27
N ILE A 358 -4.15 -18.00 -10.18
CA ILE A 358 -4.17 -19.03 -9.14
C ILE A 358 -2.90 -19.88 -9.11
N HIS A 359 -2.32 -20.17 -10.29
CA HIS A 359 -1.10 -20.97 -10.42
C HIS A 359 0.17 -20.14 -10.55
N GLN A 360 0.05 -18.88 -10.90
CA GLN A 360 1.17 -17.96 -11.09
C GLN A 360 1.63 -17.35 -9.77
N TYR A 361 0.68 -16.90 -8.95
CA TYR A 361 0.94 -16.24 -7.67
C TYR A 361 -0.21 -16.53 -6.70
N ARG A 362 -0.18 -17.65 -6.05
CA ARG A 362 -1.25 -18.27 -5.25
C ARG A 362 -1.88 -17.37 -4.20
N CYS A 363 -1.12 -16.43 -3.62
CA CYS A 363 -1.57 -15.58 -2.52
C CYS A 363 -2.64 -14.56 -2.93
N CYS A 364 -2.37 -13.70 -3.92
CA CYS A 364 -3.22 -12.57 -4.25
C CYS A 364 -4.64 -12.94 -4.70
N PRO A 365 -4.86 -13.95 -5.57
CA PRO A 365 -6.21 -14.35 -5.95
C PRO A 365 -7.09 -14.77 -4.78
N HIS A 366 -6.48 -15.38 -3.76
CA HIS A 366 -7.19 -15.81 -2.57
C HIS A 366 -7.34 -14.70 -1.52
N ASN A 367 -6.40 -13.74 -1.47
CA ASN A 367 -6.36 -12.70 -0.43
C ASN A 367 -7.12 -11.41 -0.78
N TYR A 368 -7.12 -10.98 -2.05
CA TYR A 368 -7.62 -9.65 -2.41
C TYR A 368 -9.08 -9.41 -2.00
N GLY A 369 -9.86 -10.47 -1.87
CA GLY A 369 -11.29 -10.41 -1.60
C GLY A 369 -11.66 -9.83 -0.24
N MET A 370 -10.72 -9.68 0.68
CA MET A 370 -11.00 -8.99 1.94
C MET A 370 -11.12 -7.46 1.79
N GLY A 371 -10.57 -6.89 0.73
CA GLY A 371 -10.45 -5.42 0.59
C GLY A 371 -11.76 -4.67 0.74
N TRP A 372 -12.71 -4.88 -0.15
CA TRP A 372 -14.00 -4.17 -0.11
C TRP A 372 -14.90 -4.58 1.06
N PRO A 373 -15.03 -5.87 1.41
CA PRO A 373 -15.83 -6.24 2.59
C PRO A 373 -15.33 -5.57 3.87
N TYR A 374 -14.04 -5.58 4.13
CA TYR A 374 -13.46 -4.95 5.32
C TYR A 374 -13.60 -3.42 5.27
N TYR A 375 -13.48 -2.80 4.10
CA TYR A 375 -13.76 -1.39 3.91
C TYR A 375 -15.23 -1.06 4.27
N ALA A 376 -16.18 -1.88 3.83
CA ALA A 376 -17.59 -1.72 4.14
C ALA A 376 -17.87 -1.85 5.65
N GLU A 377 -17.18 -2.73 6.34
CA GLU A 377 -17.32 -2.90 7.80
C GLU A 377 -16.76 -1.72 8.58
N GLU A 378 -15.74 -1.04 8.04
CA GLU A 378 -15.13 0.12 8.66
C GLU A 378 -15.79 1.47 8.31
N LEU A 379 -16.87 1.46 7.54
CA LEU A 379 -17.67 2.68 7.32
C LEU A 379 -18.16 3.26 8.65
N TRP A 380 -18.57 2.39 9.56
CA TRP A 380 -19.12 2.76 10.85
C TRP A 380 -18.44 2.01 11.99
N LEU A 381 -18.02 2.75 12.99
CA LEU A 381 -17.41 2.21 14.21
C LEU A 381 -18.24 2.66 15.43
N ALA A 382 -18.15 1.90 16.51
CA ALA A 382 -18.70 2.30 17.80
C ALA A 382 -17.60 2.94 18.66
N SER A 383 -17.92 4.02 19.33
CA SER A 383 -17.00 4.68 20.28
C SER A 383 -17.18 4.16 21.71
N ALA A 384 -16.11 4.25 22.52
CA ALA A 384 -16.11 3.76 23.90
C ALA A 384 -17.08 4.53 24.81
N ASP A 385 -17.44 5.75 24.45
CA ASP A 385 -18.39 6.61 25.16
C ASP A 385 -19.86 6.43 24.72
N GLY A 386 -20.14 5.29 24.07
CA GLY A 386 -21.52 4.91 23.71
C GLY A 386 -22.03 5.56 22.43
N GLY A 387 -21.15 6.10 21.60
CA GLY A 387 -21.50 6.75 20.35
C GLY A 387 -21.21 5.92 19.10
N LEU A 388 -21.33 6.57 17.95
CA LEU A 388 -21.03 6.04 16.64
C LEU A 388 -20.03 6.95 15.92
N CYS A 389 -19.23 6.36 15.06
CA CYS A 389 -18.25 7.05 14.25
C CYS A 389 -18.44 6.70 12.77
N ALA A 390 -18.68 7.72 11.94
CA ALA A 390 -18.56 7.61 10.49
C ALA A 390 -17.08 7.79 10.15
N SER A 391 -16.39 6.67 9.95
CA SER A 391 -14.93 6.62 9.77
C SER A 391 -14.53 6.69 8.31
N LEU A 392 -15.09 5.82 7.48
CA LEU A 392 -14.93 5.85 6.02
C LEU A 392 -16.29 6.24 5.41
N TYR A 393 -16.27 6.94 4.28
CA TYR A 393 -17.49 7.45 3.69
C TYR A 393 -17.86 6.70 2.41
N ALA A 394 -19.07 6.17 2.40
CA ALA A 394 -19.79 5.67 1.24
C ALA A 394 -21.28 5.60 1.58
N GLU A 395 -22.13 5.70 0.57
CA GLU A 395 -23.56 5.53 0.80
C GLU A 395 -23.87 4.20 1.50
N SER A 396 -24.55 4.27 2.64
CA SER A 396 -24.77 3.11 3.51
C SER A 396 -25.87 3.35 4.54
N SER A 397 -26.18 2.33 5.31
CA SER A 397 -26.90 2.49 6.57
C SER A 397 -26.26 1.63 7.66
N VAL A 398 -26.38 2.07 8.90
CA VAL A 398 -25.97 1.31 10.08
C VAL A 398 -27.13 1.24 11.06
N ARG A 399 -27.29 0.08 11.67
CA ARG A 399 -28.20 -0.13 12.79
C ARG A 399 -27.37 -0.61 13.98
N ALA A 400 -27.37 0.16 15.06
CA ALA A 400 -26.51 -0.12 16.22
C ALA A 400 -27.12 0.35 17.52
N GLU A 401 -26.66 -0.24 18.61
CA GLU A 401 -26.97 0.22 19.96
C GLU A 401 -26.05 1.36 20.36
N VAL A 402 -26.62 2.39 20.95
CA VAL A 402 -25.91 3.57 21.47
C VAL A 402 -26.30 3.83 22.92
N ALA A 403 -25.45 4.57 23.63
CA ALA A 403 -25.67 5.02 25.00
C ALA A 403 -26.11 3.89 25.94
N ASP A 404 -27.39 3.90 26.32
CA ASP A 404 -28.01 3.00 27.29
C ASP A 404 -28.60 1.72 26.66
N GLY A 405 -28.18 1.35 25.47
CA GLY A 405 -28.70 0.20 24.72
C GLY A 405 -29.85 0.56 23.78
N THR A 406 -30.09 1.83 23.50
CA THR A 406 -31.07 2.25 22.50
C THR A 406 -30.58 1.90 21.11
N THR A 407 -31.36 1.16 20.34
CA THR A 407 -31.04 0.86 18.93
C THR A 407 -31.43 2.04 18.05
N VAL A 408 -30.47 2.56 17.31
CA VAL A 408 -30.65 3.61 16.31
C VAL A 408 -30.28 3.10 14.93
N THR A 409 -30.86 3.73 13.91
CA THR A 409 -30.47 3.53 12.52
C THR A 409 -30.04 4.85 11.92
N ILE A 410 -28.87 4.89 11.28
CA ILE A 410 -28.41 6.06 10.55
C ILE A 410 -28.29 5.67 9.07
N ALA A 411 -29.00 6.40 8.21
CA ALA A 411 -28.86 6.30 6.78
C ALA A 411 -27.92 7.38 6.27
N GLU A 412 -26.91 7.00 5.52
CA GLU A 412 -25.92 7.88 4.90
C GLU A 412 -26.16 7.95 3.39
N ARG A 413 -26.30 9.16 2.86
CA ARG A 413 -26.38 9.43 1.44
C ARG A 413 -25.21 10.32 1.03
N THR A 414 -24.49 9.87 0.03
CA THR A 414 -23.35 10.62 -0.46
C THR A 414 -22.87 10.10 -1.83
N ASP A 415 -22.31 10.99 -2.63
CA ASP A 415 -21.52 10.65 -3.81
C ASP A 415 -20.00 10.61 -3.52
N TYR A 416 -19.61 10.77 -2.26
CA TYR A 416 -18.22 10.66 -1.86
C TYR A 416 -17.60 9.34 -2.38
N PRO A 417 -16.41 9.33 -2.98
CA PRO A 417 -15.39 10.39 -3.04
C PRO A 417 -15.55 11.37 -4.22
N PHE A 418 -16.63 11.29 -4.98
CA PHE A 418 -16.86 12.13 -6.17
C PHE A 418 -17.62 13.43 -5.85
N GLY A 419 -18.18 13.54 -4.67
CA GLY A 419 -18.89 14.70 -4.16
C GLY A 419 -18.43 15.09 -2.76
N GLU A 420 -18.76 16.30 -2.33
CA GLU A 420 -18.25 16.95 -1.11
C GLU A 420 -19.21 16.83 0.08
N THR A 421 -20.43 16.38 -0.15
CA THR A 421 -21.49 16.36 0.88
C THR A 421 -21.77 14.94 1.32
N VAL A 422 -21.84 14.75 2.63
CA VAL A 422 -22.26 13.50 3.26
C VAL A 422 -23.48 13.82 4.14
N ALA A 423 -24.63 13.27 3.81
CA ALA A 423 -25.88 13.52 4.51
C ALA A 423 -26.33 12.30 5.30
N PHE A 424 -26.69 12.52 6.56
CA PHE A 424 -27.14 11.49 7.48
C PHE A 424 -28.57 11.76 7.93
N THR A 425 -29.38 10.70 8.06
CA THR A 425 -30.71 10.75 8.65
C THR A 425 -30.80 9.71 9.76
N LEU A 426 -31.21 10.15 10.95
CA LEU A 426 -31.31 9.29 12.12
C LEU A 426 -32.75 8.79 12.31
N SER A 427 -32.85 7.52 12.64
CA SER A 427 -34.11 6.89 13.09
C SER A 427 -33.89 6.33 14.49
N THR A 428 -34.74 6.71 15.43
CA THR A 428 -34.67 6.26 16.80
C THR A 428 -36.08 6.08 17.39
N PRO A 429 -36.30 5.08 18.28
CA PRO A 429 -37.57 4.87 18.91
C PRO A 429 -37.91 5.92 20.00
N ARG A 430 -36.87 6.61 20.49
CA ARG A 430 -36.98 7.65 21.53
C ARG A 430 -35.83 8.63 21.41
N THR A 431 -35.94 9.79 22.02
CA THR A 431 -34.84 10.73 22.15
C THR A 431 -33.72 10.07 22.93
N VAL A 432 -32.51 10.11 22.37
CA VAL A 432 -31.31 9.49 22.97
C VAL A 432 -30.10 10.39 22.77
N ARG A 433 -29.32 10.60 23.82
CA ARG A 433 -28.06 11.35 23.74
C ARG A 433 -26.92 10.42 23.51
N PHE A 434 -26.16 10.67 22.45
CA PHE A 434 -24.88 10.01 22.18
C PHE A 434 -23.98 10.89 21.31
N PRO A 435 -22.64 10.73 21.39
CA PRO A 435 -21.73 11.43 20.50
C PRO A 435 -21.71 10.78 19.11
N LEU A 436 -21.83 11.60 18.09
CA LEU A 436 -21.62 11.21 16.69
C LEU A 436 -20.29 11.79 16.23
N TYR A 437 -19.35 10.91 15.93
CA TYR A 437 -18.03 11.25 15.43
C TYR A 437 -18.07 11.23 13.89
N LEU A 438 -17.62 12.32 13.28
CA LEU A 438 -17.52 12.45 11.82
C LEU A 438 -16.06 12.68 11.48
N ARG A 439 -15.45 11.77 10.73
CA ARG A 439 -14.05 11.94 10.32
C ARG A 439 -13.91 13.15 9.41
N VAL A 440 -12.93 14.00 9.71
CA VAL A 440 -12.49 15.09 8.84
C VAL A 440 -11.19 14.64 8.18
N PRO A 441 -11.19 14.30 6.88
CA PRO A 441 -9.97 13.90 6.19
C PRO A 441 -8.88 14.98 6.27
N GLY A 442 -7.63 14.55 6.34
CA GLY A 442 -6.49 15.47 6.47
C GLY A 442 -6.36 16.49 5.32
N TRP A 443 -6.88 16.18 4.14
CA TRP A 443 -6.91 17.08 2.99
C TRP A 443 -7.99 18.19 3.11
N CYS A 444 -8.97 18.03 3.99
CA CYS A 444 -10.06 19.01 4.14
C CYS A 444 -9.71 20.07 5.17
N GLN A 445 -9.59 21.32 4.74
CA GLN A 445 -9.19 22.44 5.59
C GLN A 445 -10.36 23.19 6.22
N ALA A 446 -11.55 23.13 5.61
CA ALA A 446 -12.69 23.95 6.01
C ALA A 446 -13.99 23.11 6.09
N PRO A 447 -14.04 22.07 6.94
CA PRO A 447 -15.25 21.29 7.11
C PRO A 447 -16.35 22.13 7.76
N SER A 448 -17.60 21.84 7.41
CA SER A 448 -18.77 22.43 8.07
C SER A 448 -19.87 21.39 8.24
N VAL A 449 -20.73 21.62 9.22
CA VAL A 449 -21.83 20.71 9.52
C VAL A 449 -23.12 21.48 9.77
N LEU A 450 -24.22 20.95 9.21
CA LEU A 450 -25.56 21.39 9.49
C LEU A 450 -26.30 20.30 10.27
N VAL A 451 -27.01 20.66 11.31
CA VAL A 451 -27.96 19.78 12.00
C VAL A 451 -29.36 20.35 11.81
N ASN A 452 -30.24 19.54 11.21
CA ASN A 452 -31.60 19.98 10.84
C ASN A 452 -31.60 21.29 10.03
N GLY A 453 -30.66 21.39 9.08
CA GLY A 453 -30.52 22.55 8.19
C GLY A 453 -29.89 23.79 8.82
N ARG A 454 -29.47 23.72 10.08
CA ARG A 454 -28.84 24.87 10.79
C ARG A 454 -27.38 24.59 11.06
N PRO A 455 -26.49 25.59 10.91
CA PRO A 455 -25.10 25.43 11.27
C PRO A 455 -24.95 24.94 12.72
N ALA A 456 -24.11 23.94 12.91
CA ALA A 456 -23.79 23.39 14.22
C ALA A 456 -22.27 23.46 14.44
N GLN A 457 -21.88 23.64 15.68
CA GLN A 457 -20.47 23.55 16.08
C GLN A 457 -20.25 22.23 16.81
N GLY A 458 -19.30 21.44 16.29
CA GLY A 458 -18.83 20.26 16.95
C GLY A 458 -17.50 20.48 17.66
N ARG A 459 -17.18 19.56 18.55
CA ARG A 459 -15.87 19.52 19.19
C ARG A 459 -14.89 18.78 18.26
N SER A 460 -13.69 19.35 18.03
CA SER A 460 -12.63 18.62 17.32
C SER A 460 -11.91 17.65 18.23
N SER A 461 -11.66 16.43 17.76
CA SER A 461 -10.93 15.42 18.52
C SER A 461 -10.26 14.41 17.57
N GLY A 462 -8.92 14.36 17.51
CA GLY A 462 -8.17 13.34 16.79
C GLY A 462 -8.46 13.22 15.29
N GLY A 463 -8.86 14.31 14.62
CA GLY A 463 -9.28 14.33 13.23
C GLY A 463 -10.78 14.05 13.03
N TYR A 464 -11.56 14.11 14.12
CA TYR A 464 -13.02 13.97 14.08
C TYR A 464 -13.70 15.26 14.50
N LEU A 465 -14.86 15.50 13.91
CA LEU A 465 -15.83 16.47 14.39
C LEU A 465 -16.88 15.70 15.21
N VAL A 466 -17.06 16.05 16.48
CA VAL A 466 -17.91 15.31 17.41
C VAL A 466 -19.15 16.15 17.73
N LEU A 467 -20.31 15.57 17.45
CA LEU A 467 -21.62 16.13 17.79
C LEU A 467 -22.22 15.33 18.95
N ASP A 468 -22.06 15.83 20.17
CA ASP A 468 -22.62 15.20 21.37
C ASP A 468 -23.89 15.95 21.78
N ARG A 469 -25.04 15.37 21.45
CA ARG A 469 -26.34 15.97 21.68
C ARG A 469 -27.47 14.92 21.82
N PRO A 470 -28.64 15.33 22.36
CA PRO A 470 -29.86 14.52 22.23
C PRO A 470 -30.28 14.45 20.77
N TRP A 471 -30.51 13.23 20.28
CA TRP A 471 -30.98 12.95 18.93
C TRP A 471 -32.45 12.52 18.95
N GLN A 472 -33.24 13.03 18.00
CA GLN A 472 -34.62 12.71 17.81
C GLN A 472 -34.85 11.98 16.48
N HIS A 473 -35.95 11.27 16.38
CA HIS A 473 -36.34 10.62 15.14
C HIS A 473 -36.42 11.64 13.99
N ARG A 474 -35.83 11.32 12.84
CA ARG A 474 -35.73 12.15 11.64
C ARG A 474 -34.75 13.34 11.75
N ASP A 475 -33.96 13.43 12.80
CA ASP A 475 -32.86 14.38 12.79
C ASP A 475 -31.94 14.14 11.60
N THR A 476 -31.44 15.22 11.01
CA THR A 476 -30.53 15.19 9.86
C THR A 476 -29.20 15.85 10.21
N VAL A 477 -28.13 15.32 9.64
CA VAL A 477 -26.80 15.90 9.69
C VAL A 477 -26.29 16.01 8.27
N GLU A 478 -25.78 17.16 7.87
CA GLU A 478 -25.11 17.37 6.60
C GLU A 478 -23.68 17.81 6.85
N LEU A 479 -22.75 16.91 6.56
CA LEU A 479 -21.31 17.20 6.61
C LEU A 479 -20.84 17.66 5.24
N ARG A 480 -20.17 18.81 5.20
CA ARG A 480 -19.55 19.34 3.99
C ARG A 480 -18.04 19.30 4.13
N LEU A 481 -17.41 18.67 3.18
CA LEU A 481 -15.97 18.48 3.07
C LEU A 481 -15.47 19.12 1.78
N PRO A 482 -15.28 20.45 1.73
CA PRO A 482 -14.87 21.14 0.51
C PRO A 482 -13.57 20.57 -0.03
N MET A 483 -13.58 20.18 -1.31
CA MET A 483 -12.45 19.61 -2.01
C MET A 483 -11.73 20.69 -2.80
N ARG A 484 -10.40 20.63 -2.77
CA ARG A 484 -9.53 21.49 -3.56
C ARG A 484 -8.61 20.63 -4.41
N THR A 485 -8.26 21.16 -5.57
CA THR A 485 -7.16 20.61 -6.36
C THR A 485 -5.85 21.00 -5.69
N THR A 486 -5.00 20.03 -5.43
CA THR A 486 -3.68 20.21 -4.84
C THR A 486 -2.63 19.47 -5.65
N VAL A 487 -1.40 19.99 -5.63
CA VAL A 487 -0.25 19.36 -6.29
C VAL A 487 0.76 18.98 -5.22
N ARG A 488 1.08 17.69 -5.16
CA ARG A 488 2.14 17.17 -4.28
C ARG A 488 3.44 17.03 -5.07
N THR A 489 4.55 17.47 -4.49
CA THR A 489 5.89 17.31 -5.07
C THR A 489 6.62 16.17 -4.36
N TRP A 490 7.20 15.28 -5.12
CA TRP A 490 7.92 14.10 -4.66
C TRP A 490 9.42 14.30 -4.84
N GLY A 491 10.06 14.93 -3.84
CA GLY A 491 11.48 15.31 -3.89
C GLY A 491 12.43 14.11 -4.05
N ALA A 492 12.11 12.97 -3.43
CA ALA A 492 12.89 11.75 -3.57
C ALA A 492 12.76 11.09 -4.97
N ASN A 493 11.75 11.49 -5.76
CA ASN A 493 11.51 11.01 -7.11
C ASN A 493 11.55 12.17 -8.13
N ARG A 494 12.69 12.83 -8.20
CA ARG A 494 13.02 13.80 -9.24
C ARG A 494 12.16 15.06 -9.25
N ASP A 495 11.61 15.46 -8.09
CA ASP A 495 10.63 16.53 -7.98
C ASP A 495 9.42 16.32 -8.91
N SER A 496 9.08 15.08 -9.19
CA SER A 496 7.85 14.74 -9.89
C SER A 496 6.64 15.19 -9.09
N VAL A 497 5.53 15.39 -9.77
CA VAL A 497 4.31 15.89 -9.14
C VAL A 497 3.14 14.94 -9.35
N SER A 498 2.24 14.91 -8.39
CA SER A 498 0.92 14.29 -8.51
C SER A 498 -0.17 15.29 -8.18
N VAL A 499 -1.38 15.04 -8.69
CA VAL A 499 -2.52 15.94 -8.59
C VAL A 499 -3.64 15.26 -7.87
N ASP A 500 -4.14 15.90 -6.80
CA ASP A 500 -5.25 15.41 -6.00
C ASP A 500 -6.44 16.36 -6.08
N HIS A 501 -7.64 15.80 -5.96
CA HIS A 501 -8.85 16.55 -5.68
C HIS A 501 -9.65 15.82 -4.62
N GLY A 502 -9.68 16.33 -3.39
CA GLY A 502 -10.16 15.57 -2.24
C GLY A 502 -9.32 14.31 -2.04
N PRO A 503 -9.96 13.14 -1.85
CA PRO A 503 -9.26 11.88 -1.60
C PRO A 503 -8.72 11.21 -2.87
N LEU A 504 -9.08 11.71 -4.05
CA LEU A 504 -8.72 11.10 -5.32
C LEU A 504 -7.44 11.72 -5.89
N THR A 505 -6.52 10.86 -6.28
CA THR A 505 -5.35 11.21 -7.09
C THR A 505 -5.67 10.94 -8.57
N TYR A 506 -5.18 11.80 -9.44
CA TYR A 506 -5.50 11.74 -10.87
C TYR A 506 -4.31 11.24 -11.68
N SER A 507 -4.60 10.39 -12.65
CA SER A 507 -3.64 9.84 -13.62
C SER A 507 -3.96 10.37 -15.00
N LEU A 508 -2.95 10.39 -15.87
CA LEU A 508 -3.18 10.60 -17.30
C LEU A 508 -4.18 9.57 -17.83
N GLN A 509 -5.18 10.00 -18.57
CA GLN A 509 -6.02 9.10 -19.33
C GLN A 509 -5.24 8.61 -20.55
N ILE A 510 -4.74 7.38 -20.46
CA ILE A 510 -4.09 6.68 -21.56
C ILE A 510 -5.15 5.78 -22.20
N GLU A 511 -5.37 5.90 -23.51
CA GLU A 511 -6.28 4.99 -24.20
C GLU A 511 -5.77 3.56 -24.09
N GLU A 512 -6.64 2.64 -23.68
CA GLU A 512 -6.31 1.27 -23.34
C GLU A 512 -6.79 0.30 -24.41
N ALA A 513 -5.88 -0.44 -25.02
CA ALA A 513 -6.19 -1.54 -25.94
C ALA A 513 -6.13 -2.85 -25.16
N TRP A 514 -7.28 -3.41 -24.86
CA TRP A 514 -7.43 -4.68 -24.15
C TRP A 514 -7.43 -5.84 -25.15
N THR A 515 -6.53 -6.81 -24.95
CA THR A 515 -6.43 -8.00 -25.78
C THR A 515 -6.45 -9.24 -24.91
N ARG A 516 -7.41 -10.12 -25.16
CA ARG A 516 -7.41 -11.44 -24.52
C ARG A 516 -6.37 -12.30 -25.21
N PHE A 517 -5.37 -12.74 -24.47
CA PHE A 517 -4.29 -13.59 -24.98
C PHE A 517 -4.43 -15.06 -24.54
N ALA A 518 -5.18 -15.33 -23.46
CA ALA A 518 -5.39 -16.64 -22.89
C ALA A 518 -6.69 -16.70 -22.06
N GLY A 519 -6.88 -17.79 -21.32
CA GLY A 519 -8.04 -17.98 -20.47
C GLY A 519 -9.29 -18.43 -21.22
N THR A 520 -10.43 -18.37 -20.53
CA THR A 520 -11.75 -18.74 -21.04
C THR A 520 -12.65 -17.51 -21.16
N ALA A 521 -13.86 -17.70 -21.68
CA ALA A 521 -14.83 -16.60 -21.74
C ALA A 521 -15.24 -16.11 -20.34
N ASP A 522 -15.37 -17.01 -19.37
CA ASP A 522 -15.70 -16.67 -17.98
C ASP A 522 -14.50 -16.16 -17.20
N TRP A 523 -13.30 -16.62 -17.54
CA TRP A 523 -12.04 -16.27 -16.87
C TRP A 523 -11.00 -15.85 -17.89
N PRO A 524 -11.19 -14.67 -18.54
CA PRO A 524 -10.26 -14.18 -19.56
C PRO A 524 -8.95 -13.70 -18.93
N GLU A 525 -7.87 -13.86 -19.68
CA GLU A 525 -6.57 -13.30 -19.37
C GLU A 525 -6.26 -12.17 -20.36
N TYR A 526 -6.04 -10.96 -19.85
CA TYR A 526 -5.90 -9.76 -20.65
C TYR A 526 -4.53 -9.12 -20.54
N GLU A 527 -3.99 -8.72 -21.69
CA GLU A 527 -2.96 -7.69 -21.80
C GLU A 527 -3.62 -6.34 -22.10
N VAL A 528 -3.03 -5.27 -21.59
CA VAL A 528 -3.47 -3.89 -21.82
C VAL A 528 -2.30 -3.10 -22.37
N ARG A 529 -2.45 -2.53 -23.58
CA ARG A 529 -1.42 -1.75 -24.26
C ARG A 529 -1.87 -0.31 -24.46
N PRO A 530 -0.94 0.66 -24.44
CA PRO A 530 -1.28 2.05 -24.69
C PRO A 530 -1.66 2.26 -26.16
N ALA A 531 -2.80 2.91 -26.40
CA ALA A 531 -3.27 3.32 -27.71
C ALA A 531 -3.23 4.85 -27.88
N SER A 532 -2.64 5.56 -26.94
CA SER A 532 -2.38 7.01 -26.99
C SER A 532 -1.02 7.32 -26.34
N PRO A 533 -0.46 8.51 -26.60
CA PRO A 533 0.78 8.93 -25.95
C PRO A 533 0.66 9.01 -24.42
N TRP A 534 1.76 8.71 -23.73
CA TRP A 534 1.83 8.74 -22.27
C TRP A 534 2.97 9.63 -21.73
N ASN A 535 3.98 9.94 -22.53
CA ASN A 535 5.21 10.61 -22.11
C ASN A 535 5.07 12.14 -22.06
N TYR A 536 4.27 12.61 -21.10
CA TYR A 536 3.99 14.02 -20.88
C TYR A 536 4.63 14.57 -19.62
N ALA A 537 5.10 15.82 -19.69
CA ALA A 537 5.43 16.65 -18.55
C ALA A 537 4.35 17.73 -18.38
N LEU A 538 3.89 17.95 -17.18
CA LEU A 538 2.84 18.95 -16.89
C LEU A 538 3.38 20.36 -17.04
N ALA A 539 2.65 21.21 -17.77
CA ALA A 539 2.91 22.62 -17.88
C ALA A 539 2.10 23.37 -16.82
N LEU A 540 2.71 23.64 -15.68
CA LEU A 540 2.06 24.21 -14.50
C LEU A 540 2.27 25.72 -14.41
N ASP A 541 1.29 26.42 -13.84
CA ASP A 541 1.47 27.79 -13.36
C ASP A 541 2.44 27.77 -12.17
N GLU A 542 3.57 28.46 -12.28
CA GLU A 542 4.62 28.46 -11.26
C GLU A 542 4.18 29.12 -9.94
N LYS A 543 3.23 30.06 -10.00
CA LYS A 543 2.76 30.80 -8.82
C LYS A 543 1.65 30.07 -8.09
N ASP A 544 0.80 29.38 -8.84
CA ASP A 544 -0.33 28.62 -8.30
C ASP A 544 -0.57 27.38 -9.16
N PRO A 545 0.16 26.26 -8.89
CA PRO A 545 0.06 25.06 -9.70
C PRO A 545 -1.37 24.48 -9.78
N ALA A 546 -2.17 24.65 -8.75
CA ALA A 546 -3.55 24.15 -8.71
C ALA A 546 -4.45 24.78 -9.79
N ARG A 547 -4.17 26.04 -10.18
CA ARG A 547 -4.91 26.75 -11.24
C ARG A 547 -4.70 26.18 -12.62
N SER A 548 -3.71 25.30 -12.79
CA SER A 548 -3.41 24.64 -14.07
C SER A 548 -4.43 23.56 -14.42
N PHE A 549 -5.34 23.22 -13.51
CA PHE A 549 -6.30 22.14 -13.66
C PHE A 549 -7.74 22.63 -13.62
N THR A 550 -8.58 22.04 -14.45
CA THR A 550 -10.02 22.29 -14.47
C THR A 550 -10.76 20.97 -14.28
N LEU A 551 -11.51 20.86 -13.18
CA LEU A 551 -12.33 19.70 -12.87
C LEU A 551 -13.60 19.72 -13.74
N GLU A 552 -13.92 18.62 -14.39
CA GLU A 552 -15.15 18.37 -15.12
C GLU A 552 -15.95 17.26 -14.46
N ARG A 553 -17.27 17.44 -14.36
CA ARG A 553 -18.20 16.45 -13.82
C ARG A 553 -19.16 16.00 -14.90
N THR A 554 -19.44 14.68 -14.93
CA THR A 554 -20.48 14.11 -15.77
C THR A 554 -21.72 13.82 -14.95
N ARG A 555 -22.91 14.01 -15.54
CA ARG A 555 -24.17 13.79 -14.82
C ARG A 555 -24.59 12.31 -14.77
N ALA A 556 -24.15 11.51 -15.70
CA ALA A 556 -24.46 10.09 -15.77
C ALA A 556 -23.47 9.29 -14.93
N ARG A 557 -23.99 8.51 -13.99
CA ARG A 557 -23.20 7.57 -13.19
C ARG A 557 -23.32 6.19 -13.82
N ALA A 558 -22.19 5.62 -14.23
CA ALA A 558 -22.14 4.22 -14.65
C ALA A 558 -22.02 3.29 -13.44
N ALA A 559 -22.35 2.03 -13.61
CA ALA A 559 -22.31 1.03 -12.57
C ALA A 559 -20.93 0.87 -11.90
N ASN A 560 -19.82 1.01 -12.65
CA ASN A 560 -18.47 1.00 -12.11
C ASN A 560 -17.78 2.34 -12.34
N PRO A 561 -17.70 3.21 -11.30
CA PRO A 561 -17.08 4.53 -11.44
C PRO A 561 -15.54 4.47 -11.57
N PHE A 562 -14.94 3.31 -11.35
CA PHE A 562 -13.50 3.09 -11.46
C PHE A 562 -13.12 2.52 -12.84
N THR A 563 -13.68 3.10 -13.89
CA THR A 563 -13.39 2.80 -15.29
C THR A 563 -13.31 4.10 -16.09
N HIS A 564 -12.69 4.06 -17.27
CA HIS A 564 -12.59 5.21 -18.18
C HIS A 564 -13.95 5.82 -18.52
N THR A 565 -14.93 4.96 -18.81
CA THR A 565 -16.27 5.38 -19.21
C THR A 565 -17.20 5.64 -18.02
N GLY A 566 -16.90 5.04 -16.88
CA GLY A 566 -17.74 5.09 -15.68
C GLY A 566 -17.40 6.21 -14.72
N THR A 567 -16.20 6.78 -14.78
CA THR A 567 -15.81 7.84 -13.85
C THR A 567 -16.67 9.10 -14.03
N PRO A 568 -17.26 9.62 -12.95
CA PRO A 568 -18.07 10.82 -13.00
C PRO A 568 -17.25 12.11 -13.00
N VAL A 569 -15.93 12.03 -12.85
CA VAL A 569 -15.04 13.18 -12.73
C VAL A 569 -13.82 13.04 -13.62
N ARG A 570 -13.36 14.15 -14.19
CA ARG A 570 -12.16 14.27 -15.01
C ARG A 570 -11.51 15.61 -14.77
N MET A 571 -10.24 15.72 -15.11
CA MET A 571 -9.53 17.01 -15.12
C MET A 571 -8.96 17.28 -16.49
N LYS A 572 -9.00 18.55 -16.88
CA LYS A 572 -8.22 19.08 -18.01
C LYS A 572 -6.95 19.72 -17.49
N ALA A 573 -5.85 19.44 -18.17
CA ALA A 573 -4.54 19.99 -17.87
C ALA A 573 -3.78 20.33 -19.15
N LYS A 574 -2.71 21.12 -19.01
CA LYS A 574 -1.77 21.42 -20.09
C LYS A 574 -0.48 20.64 -19.85
N ALA A 575 0.08 20.09 -20.91
CA ALA A 575 1.30 19.32 -20.85
C ALA A 575 2.12 19.48 -22.13
N ARG A 576 3.38 19.05 -22.07
CA ARG A 576 4.27 18.96 -23.22
C ARG A 576 4.79 17.54 -23.33
N ARG A 577 4.93 17.04 -24.55
CA ARG A 577 5.58 15.75 -24.79
C ARG A 577 7.05 15.81 -24.37
N VAL A 578 7.55 14.69 -23.90
CA VAL A 578 8.97 14.47 -23.59
C VAL A 578 9.45 13.32 -24.48
N PRO A 579 9.90 13.58 -25.72
CA PRO A 579 10.23 12.53 -26.69
C PRO A 579 11.31 11.57 -26.21
N ALA A 580 12.24 12.03 -25.39
CA ALA A 580 13.30 11.20 -24.82
C ALA A 580 12.80 10.21 -23.75
N TRP A 581 11.61 10.42 -23.18
CA TRP A 581 11.02 9.51 -22.22
C TRP A 581 10.29 8.39 -22.94
N GLN A 582 10.97 7.27 -23.10
CA GLN A 582 10.52 6.11 -23.86
C GLN A 582 10.31 4.90 -22.94
N SER A 583 9.68 3.87 -23.45
CA SER A 583 9.69 2.55 -22.80
C SER A 583 10.99 1.81 -23.12
N ASP A 584 11.37 0.91 -22.21
CA ASP A 584 12.47 -0.01 -22.44
C ASP A 584 12.02 -1.26 -23.24
N ASP A 585 12.92 -2.23 -23.38
CA ASP A 585 12.69 -3.48 -24.10
C ASP A 585 11.68 -4.44 -23.42
N GLN A 586 11.32 -4.17 -22.16
CA GLN A 586 10.31 -4.91 -21.41
C GLN A 586 9.00 -4.12 -21.23
N ASN A 587 8.83 -3.04 -21.99
CA ASN A 587 7.65 -2.17 -21.96
C ASN A 587 7.39 -1.49 -20.61
N VAL A 588 8.46 -1.25 -19.85
CA VAL A 588 8.46 -0.43 -18.65
C VAL A 588 8.91 0.98 -19.03
N ALA A 589 8.25 2.02 -18.53
CA ALA A 589 8.68 3.38 -18.77
C ALA A 589 10.11 3.59 -18.26
N ALA A 590 10.93 4.31 -19.01
CA ALA A 590 12.24 4.72 -18.52
C ALA A 590 12.13 5.58 -17.26
N PRO A 591 13.19 5.72 -16.43
CA PRO A 591 13.16 6.55 -15.22
C PRO A 591 12.68 7.97 -15.50
N LEU A 592 12.01 8.59 -14.53
CA LEU A 592 11.63 10.00 -14.57
C LEU A 592 12.85 10.90 -14.76
N GLN A 593 12.72 11.93 -15.59
CA GLN A 593 13.69 13.01 -15.63
C GLN A 593 13.54 13.91 -14.39
N GLN A 594 14.61 14.60 -14.03
CA GLN A 594 14.56 15.64 -13.01
C GLN A 594 13.63 16.77 -13.47
N SER A 595 12.65 17.12 -12.67
CA SER A 595 11.79 18.27 -12.93
C SER A 595 12.49 19.60 -12.54
N PRO A 596 12.30 20.65 -13.30
CA PRO A 596 11.57 20.74 -14.56
C PRO A 596 12.34 20.11 -15.73
N VAL A 597 11.61 19.52 -16.68
CA VAL A 597 12.16 18.95 -17.91
C VAL A 597 12.15 20.01 -19.01
N ARG A 598 13.25 20.11 -19.73
CA ARG A 598 13.32 20.94 -20.93
C ARG A 598 12.74 20.18 -22.11
N THR A 599 11.82 20.79 -22.80
CA THR A 599 11.25 20.27 -24.03
C THR A 599 10.83 21.40 -24.95
N THR A 600 11.07 21.22 -26.26
CA THR A 600 10.64 22.17 -27.31
C THR A 600 9.27 21.81 -27.90
N GLU A 601 8.67 20.71 -27.43
CA GLU A 601 7.37 20.27 -27.91
C GLU A 601 6.27 21.29 -27.54
N PRO A 602 5.24 21.41 -28.41
CA PRO A 602 4.15 22.35 -28.16
C PRO A 602 3.34 21.97 -26.93
N VAL A 603 2.64 22.92 -26.34
CA VAL A 603 1.66 22.67 -25.29
C VAL A 603 0.44 21.96 -25.87
N GLU A 604 0.08 20.85 -25.27
CA GLU A 604 -1.13 20.08 -25.58
C GLU A 604 -2.11 20.12 -24.39
N HIS A 605 -3.38 19.97 -24.70
CA HIS A 605 -4.41 19.74 -23.68
C HIS A 605 -4.56 18.25 -23.48
N ILE A 606 -4.44 17.80 -22.21
CA ILE A 606 -4.59 16.41 -21.82
C ILE A 606 -5.75 16.24 -20.82
N THR A 607 -6.24 15.02 -20.73
CA THR A 607 -7.27 14.65 -19.75
C THR A 607 -6.66 13.76 -18.68
N LEU A 608 -6.97 14.07 -17.44
CA LEU A 608 -6.65 13.23 -16.26
C LEU A 608 -7.95 12.62 -15.74
N ILE A 609 -7.86 11.40 -15.23
CA ILE A 609 -8.96 10.68 -14.58
C ILE A 609 -8.49 10.18 -13.21
N PRO A 610 -9.41 9.84 -12.29
CA PRO A 610 -9.00 9.19 -11.05
C PRO A 610 -8.10 8.00 -11.31
N SER A 611 -7.02 7.89 -10.57
CA SER A 611 -6.01 6.84 -10.78
C SER A 611 -6.60 5.42 -10.66
N ALA A 612 -7.61 5.24 -9.81
CA ALA A 612 -8.31 3.98 -9.69
C ALA A 612 -9.15 3.60 -10.93
N ALA A 613 -9.48 4.56 -11.78
CA ALA A 613 -10.17 4.33 -13.04
C ALA A 613 -9.21 4.04 -14.21
N ALA A 614 -7.91 4.28 -14.02
CA ALA A 614 -6.86 4.07 -15.01
C ALA A 614 -6.12 2.76 -14.76
N ARG A 615 -6.14 1.82 -15.69
CA ARG A 615 -5.33 0.59 -15.60
C ARG A 615 -3.92 0.86 -16.14
N LEU A 616 -3.80 1.58 -17.25
CA LEU A 616 -2.54 2.19 -17.66
C LEU A 616 -2.42 3.56 -17.00
N ARG A 617 -1.26 3.87 -16.42
CA ARG A 617 -1.14 4.99 -15.48
C ARG A 617 0.15 5.77 -15.69
N ILE A 618 0.02 7.07 -15.71
CA ILE A 618 1.04 8.03 -15.33
C ILE A 618 0.41 8.92 -14.27
N THR A 619 0.77 8.69 -13.03
CA THR A 619 0.22 9.40 -11.87
C THR A 619 1.27 10.32 -11.24
N ALA A 620 2.54 9.98 -11.35
CA ALA A 620 3.66 10.85 -11.02
C ALA A 620 4.23 11.42 -12.32
N PHE A 621 4.10 12.74 -12.49
CA PHE A 621 4.50 13.44 -13.71
C PHE A 621 5.79 14.22 -13.50
N PRO A 622 6.68 14.28 -14.51
CA PRO A 622 7.63 15.38 -14.56
C PRO A 622 6.90 16.69 -14.86
N THR A 623 7.48 17.81 -14.46
CA THR A 623 7.02 19.16 -14.83
C THR A 623 7.84 19.66 -16.00
N ALA A 624 7.21 20.40 -16.93
CA ALA A 624 7.89 21.05 -18.04
C ALA A 624 8.30 22.48 -17.61
N GLY A 625 9.48 22.91 -18.01
CA GLY A 625 9.93 24.24 -17.71
C GLY A 625 11.39 24.47 -18.11
N SER A 626 11.86 25.68 -17.84
CA SER A 626 13.25 26.10 -18.03
C SER A 626 13.77 26.71 -16.75
N GLY A 627 15.07 26.79 -16.57
CA GLY A 627 15.69 27.40 -15.40
C GLY A 627 16.89 26.64 -14.90
N ARG A 628 17.48 27.13 -13.82
CA ARG A 628 18.74 26.57 -13.27
C ARG A 628 18.63 25.13 -12.79
N ARG A 629 17.41 24.65 -12.45
CA ARG A 629 17.16 23.28 -12.02
C ARG A 629 16.77 22.32 -13.15
N ALA A 630 16.50 22.84 -14.34
CA ALA A 630 16.17 21.99 -15.48
C ALA A 630 17.37 21.07 -15.79
N SER A 631 17.13 19.79 -15.77
CA SER A 631 18.15 18.77 -16.01
C SER A 631 17.86 17.98 -17.28
N GLU A 632 18.92 17.41 -17.81
CA GLU A 632 18.82 16.50 -18.94
C GLU A 632 18.52 15.08 -18.46
N TRP A 633 18.01 14.26 -19.35
CA TRP A 633 17.80 12.85 -19.07
C TRP A 633 19.10 12.12 -18.83
N ALA A 634 19.16 11.32 -17.78
CA ALA A 634 20.27 10.41 -17.54
C ALA A 634 19.73 9.02 -17.17
N ASP A 635 20.30 7.97 -17.75
CA ASP A 635 20.17 6.60 -17.29
C ASP A 635 21.46 6.19 -16.55
N CYS A 636 21.41 5.23 -15.65
CA CYS A 636 22.53 4.80 -14.87
C CYS A 636 22.74 3.28 -14.96
N THR A 637 23.93 2.91 -15.42
CA THR A 637 24.37 1.51 -15.52
C THR A 637 25.74 1.33 -14.85
N ALA A 638 26.10 0.09 -14.56
CA ALA A 638 27.39 -0.25 -13.92
C ALA A 638 28.01 -1.48 -14.57
N SER A 639 29.32 -1.62 -14.39
CA SER A 639 30.09 -2.80 -14.82
C SER A 639 29.60 -4.10 -14.17
N PHE A 640 29.10 -3.98 -12.94
CA PHE A 640 28.50 -5.05 -12.18
C PHE A 640 27.41 -4.49 -11.26
N SER A 641 26.29 -5.18 -11.21
CA SER A 641 25.17 -4.87 -10.34
C SER A 641 24.66 -6.19 -9.76
N GLY A 642 25.02 -6.46 -8.51
CA GLY A 642 24.62 -7.66 -7.79
C GLY A 642 23.33 -7.43 -7.01
N VAL A 643 23.45 -7.04 -5.75
CA VAL A 643 22.31 -6.85 -4.83
C VAL A 643 21.72 -5.44 -4.88
N ASP A 644 22.48 -4.46 -5.34
CA ASP A 644 22.08 -3.05 -5.37
C ASP A 644 22.02 -2.52 -6.81
N SER A 645 21.04 -1.64 -7.07
CA SER A 645 20.85 -1.04 -8.40
C SER A 645 21.62 0.27 -8.56
N PRO A 646 22.31 0.50 -9.69
CA PRO A 646 22.90 1.79 -9.99
C PRO A 646 21.88 2.93 -10.14
N GLN A 647 20.62 2.62 -10.36
CA GLN A 647 19.53 3.62 -10.39
C GLN A 647 19.41 4.39 -9.05
N ALA A 648 19.90 3.82 -7.95
CA ALA A 648 20.00 4.53 -6.67
C ALA A 648 20.70 5.89 -6.80
N LEU A 649 21.73 6.00 -7.65
CA LEU A 649 22.50 7.24 -7.83
C LEU A 649 21.70 8.34 -8.53
N ILE A 650 20.84 7.95 -9.47
CA ILE A 650 19.92 8.89 -10.10
C ILE A 650 18.94 9.45 -9.06
N ILE A 651 18.41 8.56 -8.24
CA ILE A 651 17.44 8.88 -7.19
C ILE A 651 18.08 9.79 -6.15
N ASN A 652 19.30 9.50 -5.75
CA ASN A 652 20.02 10.23 -4.70
C ASN A 652 20.74 11.50 -5.19
N ALA A 653 20.56 11.90 -6.45
CA ALA A 653 21.29 13.05 -7.00
C ALA A 653 21.12 14.34 -6.18
N ALA A 654 19.97 14.53 -5.53
CA ALA A 654 19.69 15.66 -4.64
C ALA A 654 19.77 15.31 -3.15
N ALA A 655 20.12 14.07 -2.78
CA ALA A 655 20.20 13.65 -1.39
C ALA A 655 21.38 14.26 -0.65
N GLU A 656 21.22 14.49 0.64
CA GLU A 656 22.28 14.89 1.58
C GLU A 656 22.51 13.75 2.57
N PRO A 657 23.39 12.79 2.26
CA PRO A 657 23.67 11.67 3.18
C PRO A 657 24.15 12.18 4.55
N THR A 658 23.74 11.53 5.62
CA THR A 658 24.17 11.88 6.99
C THR A 658 25.58 11.44 7.28
N ASP A 659 25.99 10.29 6.73
CA ASP A 659 27.30 9.69 6.81
C ASP A 659 27.50 8.65 5.69
N SER A 660 28.66 8.04 5.60
CA SER A 660 28.96 7.04 4.56
C SER A 660 28.24 5.70 4.74
N PHE A 661 27.57 5.47 5.87
CA PHE A 661 26.75 4.30 6.16
C PHE A 661 25.25 4.67 6.26
N ASP A 662 24.83 5.78 5.72
CA ASP A 662 23.44 6.24 5.78
C ASP A 662 22.48 5.18 5.23
N GLN A 663 21.70 4.58 6.13
CA GLN A 663 20.71 3.55 5.80
C GLN A 663 19.32 4.14 5.47
N SER A 664 19.16 5.46 5.56
CA SER A 664 17.89 6.15 5.27
C SER A 664 17.65 6.38 3.78
N ILE A 665 18.69 6.23 2.95
CA ILE A 665 18.64 6.37 1.50
C ILE A 665 19.12 5.08 0.81
N PRO A 666 18.67 4.79 -0.42
CA PRO A 666 19.18 3.67 -1.17
C PRO A 666 20.66 3.87 -1.49
N ARG A 667 21.38 2.76 -1.62
CA ARG A 667 22.80 2.75 -1.99
C ARG A 667 22.99 2.02 -3.31
N PHE A 668 24.14 2.22 -3.94
CA PHE A 668 24.68 1.36 -4.98
C PHE A 668 25.99 0.78 -4.53
N THR A 669 26.21 -0.53 -4.69
CA THR A 669 27.48 -1.22 -4.43
C THR A 669 27.83 -2.16 -5.58
N TRP A 670 29.14 -2.42 -5.77
CA TRP A 670 29.63 -3.47 -6.66
C TRP A 670 29.71 -4.83 -5.95
N TRP A 671 29.06 -4.97 -4.80
CA TRP A 671 29.07 -6.23 -4.06
C TRP A 671 28.46 -7.37 -4.92
N ASP A 672 29.14 -8.54 -5.11
CA ASP A 672 30.28 -9.09 -4.35
C ASP A 672 31.67 -8.95 -5.06
N ARG A 673 31.83 -8.02 -5.98
CA ARG A 673 33.14 -7.75 -6.59
C ARG A 673 34.09 -7.14 -5.55
N THR A 674 35.30 -7.64 -5.47
CA THR A 674 36.34 -7.19 -4.54
C THR A 674 37.71 -7.03 -5.24
N GLY A 675 38.42 -5.94 -4.98
CA GLY A 675 39.76 -5.71 -5.52
C GLY A 675 39.84 -5.56 -7.03
N THR A 676 38.74 -5.37 -7.71
CA THR A 676 38.64 -5.24 -9.17
C THR A 676 38.54 -3.78 -9.60
N GLU A 677 38.75 -3.55 -10.90
CA GLU A 677 38.42 -2.27 -11.51
C GLU A 677 36.98 -2.33 -12.02
N GLU A 678 36.17 -1.40 -11.58
CA GLU A 678 34.74 -1.33 -11.87
C GLU A 678 34.40 0.06 -12.36
N TRP A 679 33.20 0.22 -12.93
CA TRP A 679 32.67 1.52 -13.31
C TRP A 679 31.16 1.62 -13.02
N VAL A 680 30.70 2.86 -12.88
CA VAL A 680 29.28 3.26 -12.92
C VAL A 680 29.17 4.50 -13.80
N ARG A 681 28.11 4.59 -14.62
CA ARG A 681 27.97 5.65 -15.60
C ARG A 681 26.56 6.21 -15.72
N TYR A 682 26.49 7.50 -16.02
CA TYR A 682 25.28 8.17 -16.51
C TYR A 682 25.29 8.24 -18.03
N GLU A 683 24.20 7.84 -18.65
CA GLU A 683 23.91 8.01 -20.09
C GLU A 683 22.90 9.13 -20.28
N TYR A 684 23.21 10.09 -21.12
CA TYR A 684 22.32 11.23 -21.38
C TYR A 684 21.63 11.07 -22.74
N ALA A 685 20.33 11.37 -22.81
CA ALA A 685 19.58 11.39 -24.08
C ALA A 685 20.10 12.47 -25.04
N GLU A 686 20.45 13.64 -24.48
CA GLU A 686 21.10 14.74 -25.19
C GLU A 686 22.45 15.07 -24.56
N PRO A 687 23.45 15.48 -25.35
CA PRO A 687 24.76 15.85 -24.78
C PRO A 687 24.65 16.95 -23.73
N VAL A 688 25.31 16.77 -22.61
CA VAL A 688 25.36 17.75 -21.52
C VAL A 688 26.73 18.40 -21.43
N ARG A 689 26.77 19.66 -20.98
CA ARG A 689 28.02 20.36 -20.67
C ARG A 689 28.25 20.35 -19.17
N THR A 690 29.42 19.90 -18.75
CA THR A 690 29.76 19.79 -17.32
C THR A 690 31.20 20.21 -17.06
N SER A 691 31.48 20.70 -15.87
CA SER A 691 32.79 21.12 -15.40
C SER A 691 33.11 20.63 -13.97
N GLY A 692 32.32 19.68 -13.46
CA GLY A 692 32.57 19.13 -12.13
C GLY A 692 31.56 18.10 -11.70
N VAL A 693 31.99 17.26 -10.75
CA VAL A 693 31.19 16.24 -10.10
C VAL A 693 31.42 16.23 -8.59
N SER A 694 30.48 15.63 -7.86
CA SER A 694 30.61 15.41 -6.43
C SER A 694 30.14 13.98 -6.12
N VAL A 695 30.97 13.21 -5.43
CA VAL A 695 30.71 11.81 -5.10
C VAL A 695 30.73 11.61 -3.60
N TYR A 696 29.67 10.98 -3.08
CA TYR A 696 29.57 10.54 -1.70
C TYR A 696 29.73 9.03 -1.65
N TRP A 697 30.84 8.55 -1.09
CA TRP A 697 31.16 7.13 -1.07
C TRP A 697 30.38 6.40 0.00
N TYR A 698 29.96 5.17 -0.30
CA TYR A 698 29.41 4.24 0.68
C TYR A 698 30.54 3.46 1.35
N ASP A 699 30.52 3.43 2.67
CA ASP A 699 31.46 2.69 3.51
C ASP A 699 30.75 2.10 4.70
N ASP A 700 30.77 0.78 4.84
CA ASP A 700 30.11 0.05 5.92
C ASP A 700 31.08 -0.59 6.91
N THR A 701 32.23 0.07 7.15
CA THR A 701 33.22 -0.37 8.12
C THR A 701 32.57 -0.69 9.48
N GLY A 702 32.84 -1.89 9.97
CA GLY A 702 32.27 -2.41 11.21
C GLY A 702 30.95 -3.19 11.01
N HIS A 703 30.35 -3.13 9.81
CA HIS A 703 29.07 -3.79 9.49
C HIS A 703 29.16 -4.73 8.29
N GLY A 704 30.01 -4.40 7.32
CA GLY A 704 30.14 -5.15 6.07
C GLY A 704 31.53 -5.01 5.44
N ALA A 705 31.61 -5.36 4.17
CA ALA A 705 32.87 -5.44 3.42
C ALA A 705 32.98 -4.40 2.28
N CYS A 706 32.21 -3.31 2.34
CA CYS A 706 32.34 -2.18 1.42
C CYS A 706 33.20 -1.06 2.04
N ARG A 707 34.12 -0.53 1.27
CA ARG A 707 35.06 0.56 1.66
C ARG A 707 35.11 1.62 0.58
N VAL A 708 35.55 2.81 0.94
CA VAL A 708 35.91 3.82 -0.05
C VAL A 708 36.95 3.23 -1.01
N PRO A 709 36.95 3.62 -2.30
CA PRO A 709 37.86 3.03 -3.28
C PRO A 709 39.32 3.31 -2.98
N GLU A 710 40.22 2.50 -3.57
CA GLU A 710 41.66 2.77 -3.57
C GLU A 710 41.96 4.02 -4.39
N SER A 711 41.34 4.15 -5.56
CA SER A 711 41.44 5.29 -6.46
C SER A 711 40.28 5.31 -7.43
N TRP A 712 40.05 6.45 -8.05
CA TRP A 712 39.07 6.61 -9.11
C TRP A 712 39.42 7.76 -10.02
N GLN A 713 38.78 7.80 -11.21
CA GLN A 713 38.84 8.91 -12.13
C GLN A 713 37.51 9.14 -12.82
N LEU A 714 37.26 10.36 -13.26
CA LEU A 714 36.12 10.72 -14.07
C LEU A 714 36.49 10.64 -15.54
N GLU A 715 35.69 9.91 -16.29
CA GLU A 715 35.78 9.85 -17.74
C GLU A 715 34.47 10.30 -18.39
N TYR A 716 34.58 10.79 -19.60
CA TYR A 716 33.41 11.18 -20.40
C TYR A 716 33.46 10.55 -21.79
N ARG A 717 32.30 10.36 -22.37
CA ARG A 717 32.15 10.01 -23.77
C ARG A 717 31.72 11.23 -24.54
N SER A 718 32.57 11.68 -25.46
CA SER A 718 32.23 12.80 -26.34
C SER A 718 31.16 12.40 -27.35
N PRO A 719 30.49 13.37 -28.03
CA PRO A 719 29.60 13.07 -29.15
C PRO A 719 30.24 12.25 -30.27
N ALA A 720 31.58 12.26 -30.39
CA ALA A 720 32.33 11.43 -31.31
C ALA A 720 32.48 9.95 -30.87
N GLY A 721 32.06 9.60 -29.64
CA GLY A 721 31.90 8.23 -29.20
C GLY A 721 33.06 7.60 -28.41
N ALA A 722 34.16 8.25 -28.21
CA ALA A 722 35.30 7.70 -27.45
C ALA A 722 35.22 8.06 -25.97
N TRP A 723 35.59 7.11 -25.10
CA TRP A 723 35.81 7.36 -23.68
C TRP A 723 37.21 7.95 -23.46
N GLN A 724 37.26 9.01 -22.66
CA GLN A 724 38.54 9.66 -22.31
C GLN A 724 38.41 10.31 -20.92
N PRO A 725 39.53 10.41 -20.18
CA PRO A 725 39.52 11.11 -18.91
C PRO A 725 39.29 12.61 -19.13
N VAL A 726 38.67 13.27 -18.14
CA VAL A 726 38.51 14.73 -18.13
C VAL A 726 39.88 15.38 -17.92
N SER A 727 40.12 16.54 -18.57
CA SER A 727 41.35 17.32 -18.42
C SER A 727 41.24 18.31 -17.27
N GLY A 728 42.38 18.61 -16.66
CA GLY A 728 42.46 19.61 -15.60
C GLY A 728 41.66 19.25 -14.33
N ALA A 729 41.51 17.96 -14.07
CA ALA A 729 40.81 17.50 -12.87
C ALA A 729 41.53 17.85 -11.59
N SER A 730 40.81 18.34 -10.60
CA SER A 730 41.28 18.45 -9.22
C SER A 730 41.48 17.04 -8.63
N ALA A 731 41.96 16.97 -7.39
CA ALA A 731 42.22 15.68 -6.72
C ALA A 731 40.95 14.84 -6.60
N TYR A 732 41.08 13.56 -6.90
CA TYR A 732 40.03 12.55 -6.74
C TYR A 732 39.97 12.05 -5.30
N GLY A 733 39.14 12.68 -4.47
CA GLY A 733 39.01 12.36 -3.05
C GLY A 733 38.38 11.02 -2.77
N THR A 734 38.76 10.40 -1.66
CA THR A 734 38.18 9.17 -1.12
C THR A 734 37.84 9.32 0.38
N ALA A 735 37.49 10.53 0.80
CA ALA A 735 37.08 10.79 2.18
C ALA A 735 35.69 10.20 2.48
N THR A 736 35.55 9.68 3.69
CA THR A 736 34.25 9.26 4.24
C THR A 736 33.43 10.46 4.79
N ASP A 737 32.13 10.28 4.93
CA ASP A 737 31.20 11.21 5.58
C ASP A 737 31.14 12.61 4.96
N THR A 738 31.49 12.71 3.68
CA THR A 738 31.47 13.98 2.94
C THR A 738 31.37 13.76 1.43
N PHE A 739 30.91 14.79 0.72
CA PHE A 739 31.07 14.84 -0.73
C PHE A 739 32.51 15.11 -1.13
N ASN A 740 33.01 14.27 -2.02
CA ASN A 740 34.32 14.45 -2.67
C ASN A 740 34.11 15.20 -3.98
N HIS A 741 34.49 16.47 -4.01
CA HIS A 741 34.28 17.37 -5.15
C HIS A 741 35.44 17.30 -6.12
N VAL A 742 35.16 17.17 -7.41
CA VAL A 742 36.12 17.26 -8.48
C VAL A 742 35.69 18.31 -9.48
N SER A 743 36.55 19.31 -9.72
CA SER A 743 36.38 20.26 -10.81
C SER A 743 37.34 19.88 -11.96
N HIS A 744 36.92 20.17 -13.18
CA HIS A 744 37.68 19.86 -14.39
C HIS A 744 37.39 20.90 -15.49
N GLU A 745 38.17 20.88 -16.56
CA GLU A 745 37.87 21.67 -17.73
C GLU A 745 36.50 21.30 -18.33
N PRO A 746 35.69 22.30 -18.77
CA PRO A 746 34.37 22.02 -19.32
C PRO A 746 34.42 21.04 -20.48
N VAL A 747 33.57 20.00 -20.44
CA VAL A 747 33.44 19.02 -21.52
C VAL A 747 31.97 18.90 -21.93
N THR A 748 31.73 18.53 -23.19
CA THR A 748 30.45 18.13 -23.69
C THR A 748 30.41 16.61 -23.77
N ALA A 749 29.48 15.99 -23.02
CA ALA A 749 29.45 14.56 -22.81
C ALA A 749 28.09 13.96 -23.18
N THR A 750 28.09 12.83 -23.89
CA THR A 750 26.91 11.95 -24.05
C THR A 750 26.79 10.96 -22.89
N ALA A 751 27.89 10.72 -22.18
CA ALA A 751 27.92 9.90 -20.98
C ALA A 751 29.09 10.31 -20.10
N LEU A 752 28.93 10.10 -18.80
CA LEU A 752 29.97 10.25 -17.79
C LEU A 752 30.12 8.92 -17.05
N ARG A 753 31.37 8.53 -16.69
CA ARG A 753 31.54 7.39 -15.82
C ARG A 753 32.59 7.66 -14.73
N LEU A 754 32.33 7.08 -13.56
CA LEU A 754 33.36 6.90 -12.53
C LEU A 754 34.03 5.57 -12.81
N LEU A 755 35.32 5.60 -13.12
CA LEU A 755 36.16 4.41 -13.22
C LEU A 755 36.84 4.24 -11.86
N VAL A 756 36.58 3.12 -11.19
CA VAL A 756 36.86 2.94 -9.77
C VAL A 756 37.75 1.71 -9.56
N ARG A 757 38.83 1.85 -8.81
CA ARG A 757 39.64 0.74 -8.35
C ARG A 757 39.27 0.37 -6.94
N LEU A 758 38.68 -0.83 -6.76
CA LEU A 758 38.33 -1.35 -5.45
C LEU A 758 39.60 -1.79 -4.70
N ARG A 759 39.60 -1.64 -3.38
CA ARG A 759 40.69 -2.11 -2.52
C ARG A 759 40.75 -3.64 -2.48
N PRO A 760 41.92 -4.24 -2.35
CA PRO A 760 42.04 -5.69 -2.25
C PRO A 760 41.18 -6.28 -1.14
N GLY A 761 40.44 -7.34 -1.47
CA GLY A 761 39.62 -8.09 -0.50
C GLY A 761 38.34 -7.43 -0.04
N VAL A 762 38.03 -6.23 -0.51
CA VAL A 762 36.77 -5.52 -0.17
C VAL A 762 36.08 -4.97 -1.42
N SER A 763 34.81 -4.75 -1.31
CA SER A 763 33.99 -4.09 -2.32
C SER A 763 33.95 -2.57 -2.10
N GLY A 764 33.12 -1.89 -2.85
CA GLY A 764 32.88 -0.46 -2.74
C GLY A 764 31.51 -0.09 -3.17
N GLY A 765 31.11 1.14 -2.90
CA GLY A 765 29.81 1.64 -3.28
C GLY A 765 29.72 3.16 -3.25
N VAL A 766 28.61 3.67 -3.73
CA VAL A 766 28.32 5.10 -3.85
C VAL A 766 26.93 5.36 -3.27
N LEU A 767 26.81 6.37 -2.41
CA LEU A 767 25.52 6.86 -1.91
C LEU A 767 24.92 7.92 -2.83
N ALA A 768 25.73 8.86 -3.30
CA ALA A 768 25.25 9.93 -4.18
C ALA A 768 26.34 10.35 -5.17
N TRP A 769 25.92 10.66 -6.39
CA TRP A 769 26.79 11.21 -7.42
C TRP A 769 26.06 12.36 -8.13
N ARG A 770 26.60 13.56 -7.96
CA ARG A 770 26.09 14.80 -8.54
C ARG A 770 26.96 15.27 -9.69
N VAL A 771 26.33 15.74 -10.75
CA VAL A 771 26.98 16.35 -11.90
C VAL A 771 26.62 17.82 -11.96
N ARG A 772 27.62 18.69 -12.01
CA ARG A 772 27.41 20.13 -12.19
C ARG A 772 27.28 20.42 -13.69
N LEU A 773 26.05 20.66 -14.12
CA LEU A 773 25.75 21.08 -15.48
C LEU A 773 26.06 22.59 -15.63
N SER A 774 26.63 22.98 -16.80
CA SER A 774 27.06 24.35 -17.08
C SER A 774 26.39 24.94 -18.33
#